data_4cce3e1135ff1d2cc8ce6a29050aad6e
#
_entry.id   4cce3e1135ff1d2cc8ce6a29050aad6e
#
_cell.length_a   1.000
_cell.length_b   1.000
_cell.length_c   1.000
_cell.angle_alpha   90.00
_cell.angle_beta   90.00
_cell.angle_gamma   90.00
#
_symmetry.space_group_name_H-M   'P 1'
#
loop_
_entity.id
_entity.type
_entity.pdbx_description
1 polymer ?
#
loop_
_entity_poly.entity_id
_entity_poly.type
_entity_poly.pdbx_seq_one_letter_code
_entity_poly.pdbx_strand_id
1 'polypeptide(L)'
;MRPAILPLILATALGCARPVEALERVQVAATRASGSIRIDGRLDEPDWARATPLTAFRLIFVREGEAPSESTDVRVLFDDRHIYFGIRCGAHGRGSLRASLAPRDQILDDDFIAIHLDTYRDLHRAYMFGVNPYGVQIDGILDAGDVSLDWDGVWDAEATRDSTGWTAEMAIPLRTLRFPDRGPGVWGLWMRRQITRADEVCSFPLWRQAEQGDIMLQGADLSGLAGLRGGRRVEFEPYVASLTSSVRDVAGGGRWSSTRDNEGGGDVKLTISSTMVANATLNPDYSQVEADALQFDVNQRYPLFYPEKRPFFLEGAETFTTPIDLVYTRRMANPAYGAKLVGKTGRWRLGAIVTRDDGGGSQDGIGAGSGDQPASSGSFGVARATYDIGENSSVGALLTTHRSDGFEGTLPGAGPGSVPGVGLNVVGALDAKLRLAHALFFTGQLGGSATRTDSLLDAGGTVRTRTDDAAYDAELRYADGRTDVNLIENYLGPGFRAETGFLQQVDRRRSEIVGSVMLRPENAWLRSWQPIVDAYLLHDHAGMLQEWYVSPMIDWKFQRQTHAHTMVEWLRERWLTRDYDQSRWILNLDNSQWRAVALSVGADVGDGIYYAPTDAESFLGWTETYTGSATVRPAPRMTAELSASRNRFSRQPWHDTVYDIWLVGAKCTWQFTRRLYVRVYPQVDSGRQHLDGDGLLGYVVHPGTVLYVGWNDGLDRIDGQVHATSRSWFVKASYLIQP
;
A
#
# COMPACT_ATOMS: atom_id res chain seq x y z
N MET A 1 -11.94 34.94 8.96
CA MET A 1 -12.86 35.10 7.79
C MET A 1 -13.80 33.91 7.74
N ARG A 2 -15.12 34.14 7.60
CA ARG A 2 -16.17 33.12 7.76
C ARG A 2 -16.07 31.97 6.73
N PRO A 3 -16.50 30.74 7.06
CA PRO A 3 -16.41 29.54 6.17
C PRO A 3 -17.54 29.63 5.10
N ALA A 4 -17.50 30.64 4.23
CA ALA A 4 -18.52 30.83 3.19
C ALA A 4 -18.05 30.42 1.77
N ILE A 5 -16.80 30.02 1.60
CA ILE A 5 -16.25 29.74 0.26
C ILE A 5 -16.57 28.30 -0.17
N LEU A 6 -16.56 27.32 0.74
CA LEU A 6 -16.83 25.92 0.43
C LEU A 6 -18.23 25.64 -0.15
N PRO A 7 -19.35 26.21 0.41
CA PRO A 7 -20.65 26.00 -0.19
C PRO A 7 -20.83 26.71 -1.54
N LEU A 8 -20.08 27.77 -1.80
CA LEU A 8 -20.13 28.45 -3.09
C LEU A 8 -19.41 27.67 -4.19
N ILE A 9 -18.29 27.05 -3.87
CA ILE A 9 -17.55 26.16 -4.80
C ILE A 9 -18.40 24.92 -5.09
N LEU A 10 -19.03 24.32 -4.10
CA LEU A 10 -19.89 23.15 -4.28
C LEU A 10 -21.13 23.47 -5.14
N ALA A 11 -21.73 24.61 -4.97
CA ALA A 11 -22.92 25.05 -5.72
C ALA A 11 -22.58 25.39 -7.18
N THR A 12 -21.44 26.03 -7.46
CA THR A 12 -20.96 26.30 -8.82
C THR A 12 -20.49 25.02 -9.55
N ALA A 13 -19.88 24.07 -8.84
CA ALA A 13 -19.43 22.81 -9.41
C ALA A 13 -20.59 21.92 -9.89
N LEU A 14 -21.68 21.85 -9.14
CA LEU A 14 -22.89 21.09 -9.50
C LEU A 14 -23.64 21.66 -10.72
N GLY A 15 -23.47 22.95 -11.04
CA GLY A 15 -24.13 23.61 -12.16
C GLY A 15 -23.43 23.46 -13.53
N CYS A 16 -22.18 22.99 -13.57
CA CYS A 16 -21.34 22.94 -14.77
C CYS A 16 -21.13 21.53 -15.38
N ALA A 17 -21.70 20.48 -14.80
CA ALA A 17 -21.55 19.12 -15.31
C ALA A 17 -22.21 18.97 -16.68
N ARG A 18 -21.42 19.11 -17.75
CA ARG A 18 -21.81 18.68 -19.09
C ARG A 18 -21.66 17.17 -19.19
N PRO A 19 -22.57 16.43 -19.89
CA PRO A 19 -22.36 15.01 -20.14
C PRO A 19 -21.06 14.84 -20.93
N VAL A 20 -20.14 14.06 -20.38
CA VAL A 20 -18.92 13.64 -21.07
C VAL A 20 -19.36 12.68 -22.19
N GLU A 21 -18.95 12.95 -23.41
CA GLU A 21 -19.19 12.05 -24.53
C GLU A 21 -18.50 10.70 -24.23
N ALA A 22 -19.26 9.60 -24.25
CA ALA A 22 -18.74 8.28 -23.91
C ALA A 22 -17.71 7.86 -24.97
N LEU A 23 -16.49 7.51 -24.54
CA LEU A 23 -15.46 6.93 -25.40
C LEU A 23 -15.98 5.64 -26.05
N GLU A 24 -15.81 5.49 -27.36
CA GLU A 24 -16.14 4.26 -28.07
C GLU A 24 -15.21 3.14 -27.58
N ARG A 25 -15.76 2.16 -26.87
CA ARG A 25 -14.99 1.08 -26.25
C ARG A 25 -14.79 -0.07 -27.23
N VAL A 26 -13.58 -0.63 -27.22
CA VAL A 26 -13.26 -1.83 -28.01
C VAL A 26 -14.13 -2.99 -27.53
N GLN A 27 -14.78 -3.69 -28.46
CA GLN A 27 -15.61 -4.85 -28.16
C GLN A 27 -14.79 -6.13 -28.30
N VAL A 28 -14.82 -6.97 -27.28
CA VAL A 28 -14.14 -8.27 -27.21
C VAL A 28 -15.18 -9.34 -26.85
N ALA A 29 -15.15 -10.48 -27.50
CA ALA A 29 -16.03 -11.59 -27.17
C ALA A 29 -15.24 -12.74 -26.53
N ALA A 30 -15.65 -13.18 -25.35
CA ALA A 30 -15.17 -14.43 -24.76
C ALA A 30 -15.81 -15.63 -25.49
N THR A 31 -15.03 -16.69 -25.69
CA THR A 31 -15.50 -17.93 -26.33
C THR A 31 -15.78 -18.98 -25.30
N ARG A 32 -16.94 -19.64 -25.35
CA ARG A 32 -17.23 -20.74 -24.43
C ARG A 32 -16.39 -21.97 -24.78
N ALA A 33 -15.66 -22.50 -23.80
CA ALA A 33 -14.92 -23.74 -23.94
C ALA A 33 -15.88 -24.92 -24.13
N SER A 34 -15.54 -25.84 -25.02
CA SER A 34 -16.31 -27.05 -25.30
C SER A 34 -15.74 -28.28 -24.58
N GLY A 35 -14.48 -28.23 -24.19
CA GLY A 35 -13.75 -29.25 -23.47
C GLY A 35 -13.11 -28.75 -22.19
N SER A 36 -12.40 -29.61 -21.48
CA SER A 36 -11.58 -29.23 -20.34
C SER A 36 -10.30 -28.55 -20.81
N ILE A 37 -9.98 -27.41 -20.26
CA ILE A 37 -8.69 -26.72 -20.46
C ILE A 37 -7.72 -27.19 -19.37
N ARG A 38 -6.55 -27.65 -19.79
CA ARG A 38 -5.48 -28.05 -18.89
C ARG A 38 -4.47 -26.91 -18.78
N ILE A 39 -4.22 -26.48 -17.59
CA ILE A 39 -3.26 -25.40 -17.34
C ILE A 39 -1.86 -25.99 -17.27
N ASP A 40 -1.16 -26.04 -18.41
CA ASP A 40 0.22 -26.55 -18.54
C ASP A 40 1.16 -25.58 -19.28
N GLY A 41 0.67 -24.40 -19.63
CA GLY A 41 1.41 -23.33 -20.32
C GLY A 41 1.51 -23.52 -21.82
N ARG A 42 0.69 -24.40 -22.42
CA ARG A 42 0.62 -24.65 -23.86
C ARG A 42 -0.79 -24.39 -24.37
N LEU A 43 -0.89 -23.77 -25.55
CA LEU A 43 -2.18 -23.47 -26.17
C LEU A 43 -2.47 -24.53 -27.25
N ASP A 44 -2.48 -25.79 -26.87
CA ASP A 44 -2.66 -26.93 -27.81
C ASP A 44 -4.08 -27.52 -27.79
N GLU A 45 -4.95 -27.14 -26.82
CA GLU A 45 -6.36 -27.50 -26.88
C GLU A 45 -7.07 -26.82 -28.07
N PRO A 46 -7.97 -27.57 -28.75
CA PRO A 46 -8.70 -27.05 -29.93
C PRO A 46 -9.52 -25.78 -29.65
N ASP A 47 -9.94 -25.57 -28.41
CA ASP A 47 -10.73 -24.41 -28.01
C ASP A 47 -9.95 -23.09 -28.13
N TRP A 48 -8.64 -23.12 -27.90
CA TRP A 48 -7.80 -21.93 -28.10
C TRP A 48 -7.79 -21.47 -29.55
N ALA A 49 -7.83 -22.39 -30.51
CA ALA A 49 -7.90 -22.03 -31.93
C ALA A 49 -9.22 -21.38 -32.32
N ARG A 50 -10.31 -21.60 -31.56
CA ARG A 50 -11.65 -21.01 -31.81
C ARG A 50 -11.78 -19.61 -31.23
N ALA A 51 -10.99 -19.26 -30.23
CA ALA A 51 -11.04 -17.96 -29.59
C ALA A 51 -10.41 -16.88 -30.48
N THR A 52 -11.04 -15.71 -30.53
CA THR A 52 -10.54 -14.55 -31.29
C THR A 52 -9.24 -14.04 -30.67
N PRO A 53 -8.13 -13.95 -31.44
CA PRO A 53 -6.87 -13.43 -30.94
C PRO A 53 -6.91 -11.92 -30.73
N LEU A 54 -6.45 -11.44 -29.58
CA LEU A 54 -6.29 -10.04 -29.24
C LEU A 54 -4.82 -9.66 -29.40
N THR A 55 -4.49 -9.01 -30.51
CA THR A 55 -3.09 -8.74 -30.92
C THR A 55 -2.75 -7.26 -31.05
N ALA A 56 -3.73 -6.38 -30.97
CA ALA A 56 -3.57 -4.94 -31.20
C ALA A 56 -2.96 -4.18 -30.00
N PHE A 57 -1.93 -4.74 -29.38
CA PHE A 57 -1.19 -4.06 -28.32
C PHE A 57 -0.45 -2.84 -28.88
N ARG A 58 -0.40 -1.75 -28.10
CA ARG A 58 0.26 -0.50 -28.45
C ARG A 58 1.05 0.03 -27.28
N LEU A 59 2.16 0.72 -27.56
CA LEU A 59 2.97 1.41 -26.55
C LEU A 59 2.16 2.51 -25.87
N ILE A 60 2.36 2.69 -24.53
CA ILE A 60 1.54 3.61 -23.73
C ILE A 60 2.28 4.83 -23.18
N PHE A 61 3.59 4.82 -23.03
CA PHE A 61 4.32 5.94 -22.42
C PHE A 61 5.23 6.67 -23.41
N VAL A 62 6.12 5.95 -24.05
CA VAL A 62 7.05 6.49 -25.04
C VAL A 62 6.62 5.98 -26.40
N ARG A 63 6.54 6.86 -27.40
CA ARG A 63 5.99 6.51 -28.73
C ARG A 63 4.56 5.96 -28.63
N GLU A 64 3.72 6.66 -27.85
CA GLU A 64 2.33 6.26 -27.62
C GLU A 64 1.59 5.94 -28.92
N GLY A 65 0.92 4.78 -28.95
CA GLY A 65 0.18 4.31 -30.12
C GLY A 65 1.00 3.54 -31.16
N GLU A 66 2.35 3.52 -31.07
CA GLU A 66 3.17 2.69 -31.94
C GLU A 66 3.07 1.20 -31.57
N ALA A 67 3.46 0.34 -32.51
CA ALA A 67 3.57 -1.09 -32.25
C ALA A 67 4.75 -1.39 -31.33
N PRO A 68 4.60 -2.30 -30.35
CA PRO A 68 5.71 -2.75 -29.53
C PRO A 68 6.72 -3.57 -30.35
N SER A 69 7.95 -3.67 -29.83
CA SER A 69 9.03 -4.43 -30.48
C SER A 69 8.77 -5.93 -30.58
N GLU A 70 7.90 -6.47 -29.73
CA GLU A 70 7.57 -7.89 -29.66
C GLU A 70 6.05 -8.12 -29.74
N SER A 71 5.64 -9.19 -30.40
CA SER A 71 4.23 -9.54 -30.59
C SER A 71 3.57 -10.06 -29.30
N THR A 72 2.28 -9.79 -29.16
CA THR A 72 1.43 -10.35 -28.09
C THR A 72 0.13 -10.86 -28.70
N ASP A 73 -0.26 -12.09 -28.37
CA ASP A 73 -1.57 -12.70 -28.72
C ASP A 73 -2.20 -13.17 -27.41
N VAL A 74 -3.39 -12.68 -27.09
CA VAL A 74 -4.18 -13.11 -25.94
C VAL A 74 -5.52 -13.61 -26.42
N ARG A 75 -5.97 -14.73 -25.87
CA ARG A 75 -7.25 -15.38 -26.17
C ARG A 75 -8.04 -15.60 -24.92
N VAL A 76 -9.35 -15.44 -24.96
CA VAL A 76 -10.24 -15.53 -23.81
C VAL A 76 -11.24 -16.66 -24.00
N LEU A 77 -11.20 -17.64 -23.08
CA LEU A 77 -12.18 -18.71 -22.98
C LEU A 77 -12.90 -18.63 -21.64
N PHE A 78 -14.06 -19.25 -21.53
CA PHE A 78 -14.76 -19.41 -20.25
C PHE A 78 -15.59 -20.69 -20.21
N ASP A 79 -15.85 -21.18 -19.02
CA ASP A 79 -16.86 -22.22 -18.73
C ASP A 79 -17.74 -21.81 -17.54
N ASP A 80 -18.46 -22.73 -16.93
CA ASP A 80 -19.33 -22.45 -15.78
C ASP A 80 -18.56 -22.21 -14.48
N ARG A 81 -17.22 -22.42 -14.47
CA ARG A 81 -16.40 -22.37 -13.26
C ARG A 81 -15.24 -21.40 -13.37
N HIS A 82 -14.73 -21.16 -14.56
CA HIS A 82 -13.50 -20.38 -14.79
C HIS A 82 -13.65 -19.44 -15.98
N ILE A 83 -12.87 -18.36 -15.93
CA ILE A 83 -12.45 -17.62 -17.09
C ILE A 83 -10.98 -17.94 -17.34
N TYR A 84 -10.59 -18.16 -18.60
CA TYR A 84 -9.25 -18.58 -18.98
C TYR A 84 -8.63 -17.55 -19.94
N PHE A 85 -7.33 -17.32 -19.76
CA PHE A 85 -6.53 -16.51 -20.69
C PHE A 85 -5.38 -17.35 -21.22
N GLY A 86 -5.37 -17.56 -22.53
CA GLY A 86 -4.28 -18.15 -23.28
C GLY A 86 -3.43 -17.05 -23.89
N ILE A 87 -2.15 -17.03 -23.57
CA ILE A 87 -1.24 -15.92 -23.82
C ILE A 87 -0.04 -16.40 -24.59
N ARG A 88 0.30 -15.73 -25.71
CA ARG A 88 1.55 -15.91 -26.42
C ARG A 88 2.28 -14.60 -26.52
N CYS A 89 3.50 -14.56 -25.98
CA CYS A 89 4.38 -13.40 -25.97
C CYS A 89 5.64 -13.67 -26.77
N GLY A 90 5.85 -12.93 -27.85
CA GLY A 90 7.11 -12.98 -28.61
C GLY A 90 8.29 -12.46 -27.78
N ALA A 91 9.47 -13.02 -28.00
CA ALA A 91 10.73 -12.52 -27.43
C ALA A 91 11.88 -13.07 -28.29
N HIS A 92 12.40 -12.24 -29.20
CA HIS A 92 13.39 -12.64 -30.16
C HIS A 92 14.83 -12.37 -29.69
N GLY A 93 15.71 -13.38 -29.86
CA GLY A 93 17.14 -13.29 -29.58
C GLY A 93 17.55 -13.91 -28.24
N ARG A 94 18.86 -14.29 -28.14
CA ARG A 94 19.43 -14.84 -26.90
C ARG A 94 19.41 -13.79 -25.78
N GLY A 95 18.89 -14.16 -24.61
CA GLY A 95 18.81 -13.26 -23.47
C GLY A 95 17.72 -12.19 -23.57
N SER A 96 16.77 -12.37 -24.50
CA SER A 96 15.65 -11.43 -24.71
C SER A 96 14.67 -11.37 -23.54
N LEU A 97 14.52 -12.44 -22.76
CA LEU A 97 13.63 -12.51 -21.61
C LEU A 97 14.36 -12.16 -20.31
N ARG A 98 13.81 -11.19 -19.60
CA ARG A 98 14.16 -10.92 -18.20
C ARG A 98 13.05 -11.51 -17.34
N ALA A 99 13.35 -12.57 -16.60
CA ALA A 99 12.39 -13.22 -15.72
C ALA A 99 13.11 -13.91 -14.56
N SER A 100 12.46 -13.93 -13.41
CA SER A 100 12.93 -14.58 -12.19
C SER A 100 11.92 -15.60 -11.68
N LEU A 101 12.39 -16.62 -11.01
CA LEU A 101 11.59 -17.48 -10.16
C LEU A 101 11.60 -16.81 -8.78
N ALA A 102 10.61 -15.97 -8.52
CA ALA A 102 10.47 -15.16 -7.32
C ALA A 102 9.27 -15.65 -6.47
N PRO A 103 9.12 -15.22 -5.22
CA PRO A 103 7.85 -15.29 -4.53
C PRO A 103 6.74 -14.59 -5.32
N ARG A 104 5.47 -14.94 -5.05
CA ARG A 104 4.29 -14.26 -5.60
C ARG A 104 4.43 -12.74 -5.41
N ASP A 105 3.90 -11.96 -6.34
CA ASP A 105 3.85 -10.48 -6.37
C ASP A 105 5.20 -9.75 -6.50
N GLN A 106 6.31 -10.48 -6.62
CA GLN A 106 7.66 -9.92 -6.75
C GLN A 106 8.23 -10.04 -8.18
N ILE A 107 7.40 -9.72 -9.19
CA ILE A 107 7.77 -9.84 -10.61
C ILE A 107 7.66 -8.53 -11.40
N LEU A 108 7.45 -7.39 -10.74
CA LEU A 108 7.26 -6.09 -11.42
C LEU A 108 8.46 -5.64 -12.26
N ASP A 109 9.66 -6.14 -11.96
CA ASP A 109 10.88 -5.89 -12.71
C ASP A 109 11.13 -6.89 -13.86
N ASP A 110 10.27 -7.89 -14.01
CA ASP A 110 10.38 -8.93 -15.03
C ASP A 110 9.64 -8.56 -16.32
N ASP A 111 9.85 -9.34 -17.38
CA ASP A 111 8.86 -9.44 -18.45
C ASP A 111 7.61 -10.09 -17.88
N PHE A 112 6.46 -9.44 -17.99
CA PHE A 112 5.19 -10.01 -17.53
C PHE A 112 4.01 -9.45 -18.33
N ILE A 113 2.88 -10.12 -18.24
CA ILE A 113 1.59 -9.63 -18.71
C ILE A 113 0.60 -9.63 -17.55
N ALA A 114 -0.19 -8.58 -17.44
CA ALA A 114 -1.28 -8.45 -16.48
C ALA A 114 -2.60 -8.19 -17.18
N ILE A 115 -3.65 -8.84 -16.69
CA ILE A 115 -5.03 -8.76 -17.14
C ILE A 115 -5.82 -8.04 -16.04
N HIS A 116 -6.56 -6.99 -16.39
CA HIS A 116 -7.42 -6.26 -15.48
C HIS A 116 -8.89 -6.54 -15.86
N LEU A 117 -9.67 -7.00 -14.90
CA LEU A 117 -11.07 -7.37 -15.07
C LEU A 117 -11.97 -6.52 -14.17
N ASP A 118 -12.70 -5.58 -14.75
CA ASP A 118 -13.77 -4.87 -14.07
C ASP A 118 -15.07 -5.67 -14.23
N THR A 119 -15.35 -6.50 -13.24
CA THR A 119 -16.47 -7.44 -13.23
C THR A 119 -17.83 -6.78 -12.95
N TYR A 120 -17.82 -5.55 -12.43
CA TYR A 120 -19.02 -4.73 -12.22
C TYR A 120 -19.30 -3.79 -13.41
N ARG A 121 -18.32 -3.57 -14.26
CA ARG A 121 -18.32 -2.55 -15.31
C ARG A 121 -18.65 -1.17 -14.75
N ASP A 122 -18.07 -0.88 -13.60
CA ASP A 122 -18.23 0.41 -12.91
C ASP A 122 -17.13 1.42 -13.25
N LEU A 123 -16.10 0.98 -13.98
CA LEU A 123 -14.99 1.77 -14.50
C LEU A 123 -14.07 2.38 -13.41
N HIS A 124 -14.18 1.88 -12.19
CA HIS A 124 -13.41 2.35 -11.04
C HIS A 124 -12.47 1.30 -10.50
N ARG A 125 -12.92 0.04 -10.53
CA ARG A 125 -12.23 -1.06 -9.87
C ARG A 125 -12.08 -2.25 -10.79
N ALA A 126 -10.89 -2.86 -10.77
CA ALA A 126 -10.64 -4.09 -11.48
C ALA A 126 -9.78 -5.05 -10.66
N TYR A 127 -10.02 -6.34 -10.83
CA TYR A 127 -9.08 -7.37 -10.41
C TYR A 127 -7.91 -7.39 -11.38
N MET A 128 -6.69 -7.42 -10.88
CA MET A 128 -5.48 -7.63 -11.67
C MET A 128 -4.99 -9.06 -11.49
N PHE A 129 -4.64 -9.74 -12.58
CA PHE A 129 -4.00 -11.05 -12.60
C PHE A 129 -2.85 -11.01 -13.58
N GLY A 130 -1.66 -11.36 -13.17
CA GLY A 130 -0.50 -11.33 -14.06
C GLY A 130 0.42 -12.52 -13.87
N VAL A 131 1.25 -12.76 -14.86
CA VAL A 131 2.17 -13.88 -14.90
C VAL A 131 3.44 -13.51 -15.63
N ASN A 132 4.58 -14.02 -15.14
CA ASN A 132 5.87 -13.92 -15.82
C ASN A 132 6.21 -15.21 -16.60
N PRO A 133 7.31 -15.26 -17.40
CA PRO A 133 7.73 -16.44 -18.14
C PRO A 133 8.07 -17.70 -17.32
N TYR A 134 8.14 -17.60 -15.98
CA TYR A 134 8.29 -18.77 -15.09
C TYR A 134 6.95 -19.24 -14.48
N GLY A 135 5.84 -18.61 -14.86
CA GLY A 135 4.52 -18.89 -14.28
C GLY A 135 4.39 -18.35 -12.84
N VAL A 136 5.26 -17.44 -12.42
CA VAL A 136 5.10 -16.74 -11.15
C VAL A 136 3.95 -15.76 -11.28
N GLN A 137 3.05 -15.82 -10.34
CA GLN A 137 1.82 -15.03 -10.30
C GLN A 137 2.05 -13.68 -9.64
N ILE A 138 1.29 -12.68 -10.10
CA ILE A 138 1.03 -11.41 -9.43
C ILE A 138 -0.46 -11.13 -9.52
N ASP A 139 -1.06 -10.70 -8.43
CA ASP A 139 -2.45 -10.25 -8.45
C ASP A 139 -2.67 -9.07 -7.51
N GLY A 140 -3.84 -8.49 -7.60
CA GLY A 140 -4.18 -7.29 -6.82
C GLY A 140 -5.49 -6.67 -7.25
N ILE A 141 -5.77 -5.52 -6.68
CA ILE A 141 -6.93 -4.69 -6.98
C ILE A 141 -6.45 -3.34 -7.53
N LEU A 142 -6.91 -2.99 -8.72
CA LEU A 142 -6.88 -1.63 -9.22
C LEU A 142 -8.08 -0.87 -8.65
N ASP A 143 -7.88 0.24 -7.97
CA ASP A 143 -8.94 1.15 -7.55
C ASP A 143 -8.49 2.59 -7.77
N ALA A 144 -9.30 3.36 -8.47
CA ALA A 144 -9.04 4.78 -8.78
C ALA A 144 -7.68 5.09 -9.44
N GLY A 145 -7.12 4.12 -10.16
CA GLY A 145 -5.84 4.25 -10.89
C GLY A 145 -4.63 3.66 -10.16
N ASP A 146 -4.75 3.35 -8.88
CA ASP A 146 -3.70 2.73 -8.08
C ASP A 146 -3.92 1.22 -7.98
N VAL A 147 -2.82 0.46 -7.98
CA VAL A 147 -2.85 -1.00 -7.81
C VAL A 147 -2.33 -1.36 -6.43
N SER A 148 -3.19 -1.93 -5.59
CA SER A 148 -2.77 -2.62 -4.37
C SER A 148 -2.51 -4.09 -4.66
N LEU A 149 -1.35 -4.60 -4.27
CA LEU A 149 -0.97 -6.01 -4.35
C LEU A 149 -1.29 -6.77 -3.06
N ASP A 150 -2.00 -6.16 -2.13
CA ASP A 150 -2.34 -6.77 -0.84
C ASP A 150 -3.47 -7.82 -0.95
N TRP A 151 -4.13 -7.85 -2.09
CA TRP A 151 -5.20 -8.83 -2.34
C TRP A 151 -4.65 -10.06 -3.04
N ASP A 152 -4.82 -11.21 -2.40
CA ASP A 152 -4.40 -12.52 -2.89
C ASP A 152 -5.61 -13.37 -3.31
N GLY A 153 -5.69 -13.70 -4.60
CA GLY A 153 -6.70 -14.61 -5.14
C GLY A 153 -6.17 -16.04 -5.27
N VAL A 154 -7.05 -17.03 -5.15
CA VAL A 154 -6.72 -18.42 -5.49
C VAL A 154 -7.06 -18.67 -6.95
N TRP A 155 -6.04 -18.81 -7.79
CA TRP A 155 -6.14 -19.07 -9.22
C TRP A 155 -4.91 -19.81 -9.72
N ASP A 156 -4.99 -20.41 -10.91
CA ASP A 156 -3.92 -21.22 -11.46
C ASP A 156 -3.28 -20.58 -12.69
N ALA A 157 -1.96 -20.72 -12.83
CA ALA A 157 -1.22 -20.32 -14.01
C ALA A 157 -0.01 -21.23 -14.24
N GLU A 158 0.25 -21.52 -15.52
CA GLU A 158 1.46 -22.18 -15.97
C GLU A 158 2.04 -21.43 -17.17
N ALA A 159 3.37 -21.48 -17.30
CA ALA A 159 4.06 -20.88 -18.44
C ALA A 159 5.17 -21.78 -18.97
N THR A 160 5.34 -21.74 -20.28
CA THR A 160 6.43 -22.43 -21.00
C THR A 160 7.21 -21.43 -21.85
N ARG A 161 8.49 -21.74 -22.09
CA ARG A 161 9.40 -20.87 -22.87
C ARG A 161 10.00 -21.67 -24.01
N ASP A 162 10.11 -21.02 -25.14
CA ASP A 162 10.79 -21.58 -26.34
C ASP A 162 11.76 -20.57 -26.95
N SER A 163 12.29 -20.87 -28.13
CA SER A 163 13.24 -20.00 -28.85
C SER A 163 12.61 -18.73 -29.43
N THR A 164 11.29 -18.63 -29.47
CA THR A 164 10.53 -17.52 -30.08
C THR A 164 9.82 -16.65 -29.07
N GLY A 165 9.81 -17.08 -27.78
CA GLY A 165 9.18 -16.33 -26.68
C GLY A 165 8.69 -17.23 -25.57
N TRP A 166 7.51 -16.93 -25.06
CA TRP A 166 6.88 -17.69 -24.00
C TRP A 166 5.37 -17.73 -24.15
N THR A 167 4.78 -18.76 -23.60
CA THR A 167 3.33 -18.99 -23.61
C THR A 167 2.88 -19.16 -22.17
N ALA A 168 1.71 -18.65 -21.82
CA ALA A 168 1.12 -18.86 -20.52
C ALA A 168 -0.37 -19.16 -20.64
N GLU A 169 -0.87 -19.93 -19.69
CA GLU A 169 -2.28 -20.16 -19.45
C GLU A 169 -2.62 -19.73 -18.03
N MET A 170 -3.74 -19.04 -17.91
CA MET A 170 -4.29 -18.60 -16.64
C MET A 170 -5.72 -19.14 -16.52
N ALA A 171 -6.05 -19.75 -15.39
CA ALA A 171 -7.41 -20.15 -15.05
C ALA A 171 -7.84 -19.42 -13.77
N ILE A 172 -8.77 -18.50 -13.92
CA ILE A 172 -9.30 -17.69 -12.81
C ILE A 172 -10.67 -18.26 -12.45
N PRO A 173 -10.82 -18.90 -11.28
CA PRO A 173 -12.11 -19.43 -10.85
C PRO A 173 -13.10 -18.28 -10.67
N LEU A 174 -14.32 -18.43 -11.21
CA LEU A 174 -15.39 -17.43 -11.05
C LEU A 174 -15.72 -17.15 -9.58
N ARG A 175 -15.47 -18.13 -8.72
CA ARG A 175 -15.60 -18.01 -7.29
C ARG A 175 -14.61 -17.02 -6.64
N THR A 176 -13.46 -16.77 -7.25
CA THR A 176 -12.46 -15.79 -6.79
C THR A 176 -12.92 -14.37 -7.09
N LEU A 177 -13.78 -14.20 -8.08
CA LEU A 177 -14.30 -12.92 -8.55
C LEU A 177 -15.65 -12.59 -7.92
N ARG A 178 -15.91 -11.30 -7.73
CA ARG A 178 -17.23 -10.79 -7.36
C ARG A 178 -17.83 -10.08 -8.56
N PHE A 179 -19.02 -10.48 -8.96
CA PHE A 179 -19.74 -9.91 -10.09
C PHE A 179 -21.25 -10.06 -9.92
N PRO A 180 -22.10 -9.21 -10.54
CA PRO A 180 -23.56 -9.34 -10.45
C PRO A 180 -24.05 -10.62 -11.14
N ASP A 181 -24.87 -11.42 -10.46
CA ASP A 181 -25.49 -12.63 -11.03
C ASP A 181 -26.51 -12.34 -12.14
N ARG A 182 -27.00 -11.12 -12.20
CA ARG A 182 -27.95 -10.64 -13.19
C ARG A 182 -27.38 -9.42 -13.91
N GLY A 183 -27.26 -9.50 -15.20
CA GLY A 183 -26.72 -8.42 -16.01
C GLY A 183 -26.44 -8.87 -17.43
N PRO A 184 -25.95 -7.98 -18.30
CA PRO A 184 -25.68 -8.25 -19.70
C PRO A 184 -24.52 -9.23 -19.92
N GLY A 185 -23.80 -9.64 -18.87
CA GLY A 185 -22.59 -10.49 -18.98
C GLY A 185 -21.46 -9.79 -19.73
N VAL A 186 -21.31 -8.49 -19.47
CA VAL A 186 -20.24 -7.65 -20.05
C VAL A 186 -19.36 -7.16 -18.91
N TRP A 187 -18.07 -7.45 -18.98
CA TRP A 187 -17.05 -6.96 -18.03
C TRP A 187 -16.12 -5.96 -18.71
N GLY A 188 -15.48 -5.10 -17.94
CA GLY A 188 -14.37 -4.29 -18.43
C GLY A 188 -13.11 -5.14 -18.55
N LEU A 189 -12.32 -4.95 -19.60
CA LEU A 189 -11.05 -5.63 -19.84
C LEU A 189 -9.98 -4.61 -20.21
N TRP A 190 -8.85 -4.66 -19.52
CA TRP A 190 -7.65 -3.97 -19.92
C TRP A 190 -6.44 -4.87 -19.66
N MET A 191 -5.46 -4.84 -20.57
CA MET A 191 -4.28 -5.69 -20.48
C MET A 191 -3.02 -4.86 -20.63
N ARG A 192 -2.01 -5.17 -19.81
CA ARG A 192 -0.69 -4.53 -19.83
C ARG A 192 0.39 -5.59 -19.98
N ARG A 193 1.31 -5.36 -20.91
CA ARG A 193 2.54 -6.15 -21.03
C ARG A 193 3.77 -5.28 -20.82
N GLN A 194 4.72 -5.78 -20.04
CA GLN A 194 6.05 -5.23 -19.87
C GLN A 194 7.06 -6.02 -20.71
N ILE A 195 7.83 -5.32 -21.54
CA ILE A 195 8.95 -5.87 -22.32
C ILE A 195 10.21 -5.19 -21.78
N THR A 196 10.76 -5.78 -20.72
CA THR A 196 11.77 -5.11 -19.88
C THR A 196 13.07 -4.83 -20.65
N ARG A 197 13.48 -5.72 -21.56
CA ARG A 197 14.68 -5.53 -22.37
C ARG A 197 14.61 -4.29 -23.27
N ALA A 198 13.43 -4.04 -23.84
CA ALA A 198 13.18 -2.90 -24.70
C ALA A 198 12.79 -1.64 -23.91
N ASP A 199 12.56 -1.78 -22.61
CA ASP A 199 12.00 -0.76 -21.73
C ASP A 199 10.67 -0.23 -22.31
N GLU A 200 9.85 -1.16 -22.78
CA GLU A 200 8.56 -0.91 -23.38
C GLU A 200 7.43 -1.41 -22.48
N VAL A 201 6.40 -0.59 -22.36
CA VAL A 201 5.13 -0.99 -21.76
C VAL A 201 4.06 -0.79 -22.82
N CYS A 202 3.30 -1.83 -23.11
CA CYS A 202 2.21 -1.77 -24.06
C CYS A 202 0.91 -2.26 -23.43
N SER A 203 -0.21 -1.80 -23.98
CA SER A 203 -1.55 -2.19 -23.51
C SER A 203 -2.49 -2.56 -24.63
N PHE A 204 -3.53 -3.28 -24.25
CA PHE A 204 -4.71 -3.52 -25.07
C PHE A 204 -5.96 -3.33 -24.19
N PRO A 205 -6.92 -2.49 -24.61
CA PRO A 205 -6.79 -1.45 -25.62
C PRO A 205 -5.67 -0.46 -25.32
N LEU A 206 -5.33 0.39 -26.30
CA LEU A 206 -4.40 1.49 -26.06
C LEU A 206 -4.94 2.41 -24.97
N TRP A 207 -4.15 2.62 -23.92
CA TRP A 207 -4.39 3.67 -22.95
C TRP A 207 -3.71 4.96 -23.40
N ARG A 208 -4.51 6.01 -23.60
CA ARG A 208 -4.05 7.32 -24.04
C ARG A 208 -3.86 8.24 -22.84
N GLN A 209 -2.67 8.77 -22.71
CA GLN A 209 -2.33 9.67 -21.59
C GLN A 209 -3.12 10.98 -21.65
N ALA A 210 -3.41 11.49 -22.84
CA ALA A 210 -4.19 12.71 -23.03
C ALA A 210 -5.67 12.59 -22.61
N GLU A 211 -6.19 11.37 -22.59
CA GLU A 211 -7.59 11.08 -22.24
C GLU A 211 -7.74 10.71 -20.76
N GLN A 212 -6.94 11.25 -19.90
CA GLN A 212 -6.78 10.91 -18.48
C GLN A 212 -8.06 10.44 -17.76
N GLY A 213 -7.88 9.63 -16.79
CA GLY A 213 -8.88 9.00 -15.96
C GLY A 213 -8.40 7.63 -15.54
N ASP A 214 -9.22 6.93 -14.83
CA ASP A 214 -8.99 5.54 -14.49
C ASP A 214 -8.74 4.71 -15.75
N ILE A 215 -7.76 3.81 -15.69
CA ILE A 215 -7.38 2.90 -16.79
C ILE A 215 -8.60 2.17 -17.35
N MET A 216 -9.55 1.82 -16.49
CA MET A 216 -10.76 1.11 -16.89
C MET A 216 -11.73 1.94 -17.74
N LEU A 217 -11.65 3.27 -17.69
CA LEU A 217 -12.44 4.14 -18.59
C LEU A 217 -12.10 3.88 -20.06
N GLN A 218 -10.84 3.59 -20.36
CA GLN A 218 -10.33 3.32 -21.70
C GLN A 218 -10.25 1.81 -22.02
N GLY A 219 -10.72 0.94 -21.11
CA GLY A 219 -10.74 -0.49 -21.30
C GLY A 219 -11.70 -0.96 -22.39
N ALA A 220 -11.59 -2.22 -22.82
CA ALA A 220 -12.54 -2.90 -23.71
C ALA A 220 -13.76 -3.40 -22.93
N ASP A 221 -14.83 -3.68 -23.64
CA ASP A 221 -15.99 -4.42 -23.16
C ASP A 221 -15.83 -5.90 -23.53
N LEU A 222 -15.65 -6.76 -22.53
CA LEU A 222 -15.60 -8.21 -22.69
C LEU A 222 -17.01 -8.78 -22.56
N SER A 223 -17.57 -9.21 -23.68
CA SER A 223 -18.93 -9.75 -23.81
C SER A 223 -18.96 -11.28 -23.89
N GLY A 224 -20.14 -11.86 -23.90
CA GLY A 224 -20.35 -13.32 -24.01
C GLY A 224 -20.44 -14.05 -22.67
N LEU A 225 -20.28 -13.35 -21.57
CA LEU A 225 -20.27 -13.93 -20.22
C LEU A 225 -21.67 -14.03 -19.55
N ALA A 226 -22.73 -13.92 -20.33
CA ALA A 226 -24.08 -14.00 -19.82
C ALA A 226 -24.39 -15.39 -19.21
N GLY A 227 -25.10 -15.41 -18.08
CA GLY A 227 -25.50 -16.65 -17.42
C GLY A 227 -24.47 -17.21 -16.43
N LEU A 228 -23.31 -16.58 -16.27
CA LEU A 228 -22.38 -16.90 -15.20
C LEU A 228 -23.02 -16.61 -13.84
N ARG A 229 -22.71 -17.43 -12.86
CA ARG A 229 -23.22 -17.28 -11.49
C ARG A 229 -22.07 -17.29 -10.51
N GLY A 230 -22.05 -16.31 -9.61
CA GLY A 230 -21.20 -16.32 -8.43
C GLY A 230 -21.79 -17.31 -7.42
N GLY A 231 -21.00 -18.29 -7.01
CA GLY A 231 -21.45 -19.27 -6.00
C GLY A 231 -21.53 -18.67 -4.59
N ARG A 232 -22.51 -19.12 -3.77
CA ARG A 232 -22.41 -18.94 -2.31
C ARG A 232 -21.35 -19.89 -1.78
N ARG A 233 -20.54 -19.42 -0.84
CA ARG A 233 -19.39 -20.16 -0.40
C ARG A 233 -19.06 -19.86 1.04
N VAL A 234 -18.56 -20.87 1.72
CA VAL A 234 -17.89 -20.76 3.02
C VAL A 234 -16.45 -21.18 2.81
N GLU A 235 -15.51 -20.35 3.24
CA GLU A 235 -14.11 -20.69 3.34
C GLU A 235 -13.74 -20.68 4.81
N PHE A 236 -12.90 -21.61 5.21
CA PHE A 236 -12.40 -21.69 6.57
C PHE A 236 -10.88 -21.84 6.52
N GLU A 237 -10.17 -20.96 7.20
CA GLU A 237 -8.72 -20.95 7.28
C GLU A 237 -8.28 -21.04 8.74
N PRO A 238 -8.20 -22.25 9.32
CA PRO A 238 -7.58 -22.46 10.62
C PRO A 238 -6.06 -22.28 10.53
N TYR A 239 -5.46 -21.73 11.60
CA TYR A 239 -4.02 -21.71 11.74
C TYR A 239 -3.60 -22.17 13.14
N VAL A 240 -2.35 -22.63 13.22
CA VAL A 240 -1.63 -22.89 14.45
C VAL A 240 -0.22 -22.31 14.35
N ALA A 241 0.21 -21.70 15.43
CA ALA A 241 1.56 -21.16 15.55
C ALA A 241 2.18 -21.55 16.90
N SER A 242 3.47 -21.80 16.92
CA SER A 242 4.24 -22.01 18.15
C SER A 242 5.46 -21.13 18.08
N LEU A 243 5.60 -20.23 19.05
CA LEU A 243 6.73 -19.32 19.21
C LEU A 243 7.48 -19.70 20.48
N THR A 244 8.77 -19.91 20.37
CA THR A 244 9.67 -20.03 21.52
C THR A 244 10.62 -18.85 21.50
N SER A 245 10.49 -17.97 22.48
CA SER A 245 11.33 -16.79 22.64
C SER A 245 12.26 -16.98 23.85
N SER A 246 13.51 -16.60 23.69
CA SER A 246 14.51 -16.64 24.76
C SER A 246 15.20 -15.29 24.82
N VAL A 247 15.27 -14.72 25.99
CA VAL A 247 15.98 -13.46 26.27
C VAL A 247 17.08 -13.72 27.25
N ARG A 248 18.24 -13.14 27.02
CA ARG A 248 19.41 -13.27 27.88
C ARG A 248 19.59 -12.04 28.77
N ASP A 249 19.58 -12.25 30.07
CA ASP A 249 19.92 -11.20 31.03
C ASP A 249 21.44 -11.06 31.10
N VAL A 250 22.00 -10.22 30.24
CA VAL A 250 23.45 -10.00 30.17
C VAL A 250 23.97 -9.30 31.43
N ALA A 251 23.22 -8.35 32.00
CA ALA A 251 23.59 -7.60 33.21
C ALA A 251 23.49 -8.46 34.49
N GLY A 252 22.51 -9.39 34.54
CA GLY A 252 22.24 -10.25 35.71
C GLY A 252 22.95 -11.60 35.70
N GLY A 253 24.05 -11.76 34.95
CA GLY A 253 24.86 -12.98 34.95
C GLY A 253 24.70 -13.89 33.70
N GLY A 254 24.10 -13.39 32.65
CA GLY A 254 24.08 -14.00 31.34
C GLY A 254 23.17 -15.24 31.23
N ARG A 255 22.17 -15.37 32.07
CA ARG A 255 21.20 -16.47 32.05
C ARG A 255 20.16 -16.26 30.95
N TRP A 256 19.76 -17.33 30.27
CA TRP A 256 18.65 -17.34 29.32
C TRP A 256 17.33 -17.59 30.07
N SER A 257 16.34 -16.77 29.83
CA SER A 257 14.94 -17.01 30.17
C SER A 257 14.18 -17.33 28.90
N SER A 258 13.47 -18.46 28.88
CA SER A 258 12.74 -18.90 27.70
C SER A 258 11.25 -18.98 28.00
N THR A 259 10.44 -18.43 27.11
CA THR A 259 8.99 -18.56 27.11
C THR A 259 8.56 -19.30 25.86
N ARG A 260 7.50 -20.10 25.98
CA ARG A 260 6.87 -20.74 24.83
C ARG A 260 5.42 -20.32 24.78
N ASP A 261 5.04 -19.79 23.65
CA ASP A 261 3.67 -19.41 23.36
C ASP A 261 3.13 -20.28 22.21
N ASN A 262 1.93 -20.83 22.40
CA ASN A 262 1.26 -21.61 21.38
C ASN A 262 -0.09 -20.97 21.12
N GLU A 263 -0.27 -20.54 19.91
CA GLU A 263 -1.44 -19.84 19.45
C GLU A 263 -2.20 -20.69 18.42
N GLY A 264 -3.50 -20.49 18.37
CA GLY A 264 -4.34 -21.06 17.36
C GLY A 264 -5.56 -20.18 17.16
N GLY A 265 -5.96 -20.06 15.94
CA GLY A 265 -7.09 -19.24 15.56
C GLY A 265 -7.62 -19.63 14.18
N GLY A 266 -8.40 -18.77 13.61
CA GLY A 266 -8.87 -19.02 12.26
C GLY A 266 -9.84 -17.98 11.75
N ASP A 267 -9.91 -17.93 10.43
CA ASP A 267 -10.75 -17.03 9.68
C ASP A 267 -11.87 -17.82 8.99
N VAL A 268 -13.07 -17.25 9.02
CA VAL A 268 -14.24 -17.75 8.28
C VAL A 268 -14.66 -16.67 7.30
N LYS A 269 -14.71 -17.02 6.01
CA LYS A 269 -15.20 -16.14 4.95
C LYS A 269 -16.48 -16.71 4.37
N LEU A 270 -17.53 -15.93 4.44
CA LEU A 270 -18.86 -16.26 3.94
C LEU A 270 -19.22 -15.36 2.76
N THR A 271 -19.31 -15.92 1.57
CA THR A 271 -19.90 -15.23 0.42
C THR A 271 -21.41 -15.25 0.56
N ILE A 272 -21.98 -14.14 1.07
CA ILE A 272 -23.43 -13.98 1.31
C ILE A 272 -24.19 -13.91 -0.02
N SER A 273 -23.62 -13.17 -0.98
CA SER A 273 -24.09 -13.08 -2.35
C SER A 273 -22.88 -12.97 -3.29
N SER A 274 -23.11 -13.04 -4.59
CA SER A 274 -22.04 -12.85 -5.59
C SER A 274 -21.28 -11.50 -5.45
N THR A 275 -21.79 -10.58 -4.65
CA THR A 275 -21.24 -9.23 -4.50
C THR A 275 -20.93 -8.82 -3.05
N MET A 276 -21.32 -9.62 -2.06
CA MET A 276 -21.17 -9.32 -0.62
C MET A 276 -20.46 -10.45 0.10
N VAL A 277 -19.45 -10.12 0.90
CA VAL A 277 -18.69 -11.08 1.71
C VAL A 277 -18.66 -10.61 3.15
N ALA A 278 -18.89 -11.56 4.06
CA ALA A 278 -18.63 -11.42 5.48
C ALA A 278 -17.41 -12.25 5.87
N ASN A 279 -16.52 -11.67 6.63
CA ASN A 279 -15.38 -12.33 7.24
C ASN A 279 -15.54 -12.26 8.75
N ALA A 280 -15.23 -13.37 9.44
CA ALA A 280 -15.12 -13.39 10.89
C ALA A 280 -13.78 -14.01 11.26
N THR A 281 -13.13 -13.45 12.27
CA THR A 281 -11.85 -13.94 12.76
C THR A 281 -11.91 -14.17 14.26
N LEU A 282 -11.24 -15.22 14.69
CA LEU A 282 -11.00 -15.53 16.09
C LEU A 282 -9.51 -15.70 16.28
N ASN A 283 -8.93 -14.89 17.19
CA ASN A 283 -7.49 -14.81 17.40
C ASN A 283 -6.74 -14.76 16.07
N PRO A 284 -6.94 -13.70 15.26
CA PRO A 284 -6.36 -13.65 13.92
C PRO A 284 -4.85 -13.77 14.00
N ASP A 285 -4.28 -14.34 12.95
CA ASP A 285 -2.86 -14.56 12.83
C ASP A 285 -2.07 -13.25 12.79
N TYR A 286 -1.34 -12.97 13.86
CA TYR A 286 -0.43 -11.82 13.98
C TYR A 286 1.04 -12.18 13.84
N SER A 287 1.37 -13.46 13.71
CA SER A 287 2.76 -13.85 13.54
C SER A 287 3.33 -13.19 12.28
N GLN A 288 4.15 -12.18 12.48
CA GLN A 288 4.82 -11.48 11.38
C GLN A 288 5.82 -12.45 10.76
N VAL A 289 5.46 -12.99 9.62
CA VAL A 289 6.35 -13.84 8.81
C VAL A 289 7.42 -12.98 8.12
N GLU A 290 7.15 -11.68 7.96
CA GLU A 290 8.08 -10.70 7.41
C GLU A 290 8.39 -9.59 8.40
N ALA A 291 9.64 -9.50 8.82
CA ALA A 291 10.12 -8.36 9.60
C ALA A 291 9.92 -7.06 8.80
N ASP A 292 9.52 -5.99 9.49
CA ASP A 292 9.50 -4.67 8.90
C ASP A 292 10.93 -4.17 8.65
N ALA A 293 11.11 -3.36 7.61
CA ALA A 293 12.40 -2.73 7.36
C ALA A 293 12.71 -1.72 8.48
N LEU A 294 13.97 -1.68 8.90
CA LEU A 294 14.42 -0.70 9.87
C LEU A 294 14.18 0.72 9.36
N GLN A 295 13.67 1.58 10.24
CA GLN A 295 13.46 3.00 10.01
C GLN A 295 14.25 3.80 11.05
N PHE A 296 14.66 5.02 10.69
CA PHE A 296 15.24 5.93 11.67
C PHE A 296 14.13 6.42 12.62
N ASP A 297 14.33 6.19 13.91
CA ASP A 297 13.40 6.58 15.00
C ASP A 297 13.96 7.72 15.88
N VAL A 298 15.10 8.27 15.50
CA VAL A 298 15.78 9.36 16.22
C VAL A 298 15.41 10.70 15.62
N ASN A 299 15.16 11.69 16.48
CA ASN A 299 14.85 13.08 16.12
C ASN A 299 13.62 13.22 15.19
N GLN A 300 12.59 12.42 15.45
CA GLN A 300 11.35 12.42 14.68
C GLN A 300 10.35 13.42 15.29
N ARG A 301 9.74 14.25 14.42
CA ARG A 301 8.64 15.16 14.82
C ARG A 301 7.29 14.42 14.86
N TYR A 302 7.09 13.48 13.95
CA TYR A 302 5.84 12.76 13.74
C TYR A 302 6.01 11.26 13.97
N PRO A 303 4.94 10.55 14.38
CA PRO A 303 4.98 9.09 14.51
C PRO A 303 5.23 8.42 13.16
N LEU A 304 5.92 7.28 13.18
CA LEU A 304 6.18 6.47 12.00
C LEU A 304 4.90 5.78 11.51
N PHE A 305 4.75 5.70 10.21
CA PHE A 305 3.66 4.98 9.57
C PHE A 305 4.12 3.59 9.14
N TYR A 306 3.33 2.56 9.48
CA TYR A 306 3.56 1.18 9.04
C TYR A 306 2.36 0.68 8.23
N PRO A 307 2.56 0.14 7.01
CA PRO A 307 1.47 -0.40 6.21
C PRO A 307 0.85 -1.63 6.88
N GLU A 308 -0.44 -1.87 6.63
CA GLU A 308 -1.12 -3.08 7.10
C GLU A 308 -0.60 -4.30 6.33
N LYS A 309 -0.46 -5.44 7.00
CA LYS A 309 -0.01 -6.72 6.42
C LYS A 309 -0.91 -7.89 6.77
N ARG A 310 -1.86 -7.71 7.69
CA ARG A 310 -2.72 -8.78 8.19
C ARG A 310 -3.87 -9.08 7.22
N PRO A 311 -4.03 -10.33 6.73
CA PRO A 311 -5.00 -10.69 5.69
C PRO A 311 -6.44 -10.31 6.02
N PHE A 312 -6.85 -10.45 7.29
CA PHE A 312 -8.20 -10.06 7.71
C PHE A 312 -8.51 -8.60 7.40
N PHE A 313 -7.55 -7.68 7.57
CA PHE A 313 -7.75 -6.25 7.32
C PHE A 313 -7.54 -5.85 5.87
N LEU A 314 -6.64 -6.52 5.14
CA LEU A 314 -6.27 -6.19 3.76
C LEU A 314 -7.43 -6.41 2.78
N GLU A 315 -8.19 -7.51 2.90
CA GLU A 315 -9.29 -7.78 1.98
C GLU A 315 -10.39 -6.71 2.07
N GLY A 316 -10.60 -5.95 1.00
CA GLY A 316 -11.59 -4.89 0.91
C GLY A 316 -11.22 -3.61 1.67
N ALA A 317 -9.95 -3.44 2.06
CA ALA A 317 -9.42 -2.27 2.77
C ALA A 317 -9.72 -0.96 2.04
N GLU A 318 -9.68 -0.97 0.71
CA GLU A 318 -9.99 0.16 -0.16
C GLU A 318 -11.41 0.73 0.06
N THR A 319 -12.33 -0.07 0.60
CA THR A 319 -13.67 0.40 0.96
C THR A 319 -13.65 1.45 2.07
N PHE A 320 -12.64 1.41 2.95
CA PHE A 320 -12.52 2.26 4.13
C PHE A 320 -11.60 3.46 3.95
N THR A 321 -10.94 3.57 2.81
CA THR A 321 -10.06 4.71 2.49
C THR A 321 -10.86 6.01 2.34
N THR A 322 -10.38 7.07 2.96
CA THR A 322 -10.97 8.41 2.95
C THR A 322 -9.88 9.48 2.80
N PRO A 323 -10.19 10.71 2.31
CA PRO A 323 -9.19 11.78 2.15
C PRO A 323 -8.42 12.13 3.43
N ILE A 324 -9.07 12.14 4.59
CA ILE A 324 -8.42 12.18 5.90
C ILE A 324 -8.35 10.74 6.38
N ASP A 325 -7.18 10.25 6.82
CA ASP A 325 -6.97 8.87 7.28
C ASP A 325 -7.70 8.57 8.59
N LEU A 326 -9.02 8.41 8.50
CA LEU A 326 -9.90 8.13 9.63
C LEU A 326 -9.95 6.65 10.03
N VAL A 327 -9.39 5.76 9.19
CA VAL A 327 -9.32 4.31 9.43
C VAL A 327 -7.91 3.82 9.17
N TYR A 328 -7.22 3.44 10.23
CA TYR A 328 -5.89 2.85 10.22
C TYR A 328 -5.92 1.58 11.08
N THR A 329 -5.98 0.45 10.44
CA THR A 329 -6.25 -0.85 11.10
C THR A 329 -5.15 -1.29 12.04
N ARG A 330 -3.92 -0.78 11.90
CA ARG A 330 -2.83 -1.01 12.86
C ARG A 330 -3.11 -0.44 14.26
N ARG A 331 -4.12 0.45 14.43
CA ARG A 331 -4.62 0.87 15.75
C ARG A 331 -5.34 -0.27 16.48
N MET A 332 -5.89 -1.23 15.75
CA MET A 332 -6.42 -2.49 16.27
C MET A 332 -5.26 -3.47 16.39
N ALA A 333 -4.45 -3.34 17.46
CA ALA A 333 -3.14 -3.97 17.53
C ALA A 333 -3.22 -5.49 17.75
N ASN A 334 -4.09 -5.95 18.67
CA ASN A 334 -4.22 -7.35 19.08
C ASN A 334 -5.70 -7.76 19.22
N PRO A 335 -6.48 -7.83 18.12
CA PRO A 335 -7.88 -8.25 18.20
C PRO A 335 -8.03 -9.71 18.63
N ALA A 336 -8.74 -9.96 19.73
CA ALA A 336 -9.13 -11.30 20.14
C ALA A 336 -10.14 -11.91 19.15
N TYR A 337 -11.05 -11.09 18.64
CA TYR A 337 -11.98 -11.46 17.58
C TYR A 337 -12.43 -10.25 16.77
N GLY A 338 -12.89 -10.52 15.55
CA GLY A 338 -13.40 -9.50 14.67
C GLY A 338 -14.40 -10.02 13.66
N ALA A 339 -15.22 -9.11 13.13
CA ALA A 339 -16.08 -9.37 12.00
C ALA A 339 -16.02 -8.22 11.02
N LYS A 340 -16.03 -8.55 9.73
CA LYS A 340 -15.99 -7.60 8.63
C LYS A 340 -17.02 -7.96 7.57
N LEU A 341 -17.71 -6.96 7.04
CA LEU A 341 -18.62 -7.07 5.91
C LEU A 341 -18.18 -6.09 4.84
N VAL A 342 -17.97 -6.55 3.62
CA VAL A 342 -17.64 -5.68 2.48
C VAL A 342 -18.33 -6.14 1.22
N GLY A 343 -18.73 -5.20 0.35
CA GLY A 343 -19.28 -5.54 -0.94
C GLY A 343 -20.04 -4.41 -1.61
N LYS A 344 -20.65 -4.73 -2.75
CA LYS A 344 -21.40 -3.78 -3.59
C LYS A 344 -22.80 -4.31 -3.86
N THR A 345 -23.81 -3.45 -3.79
CA THR A 345 -25.18 -3.76 -4.19
C THR A 345 -25.75 -2.61 -5.01
N GLY A 346 -25.97 -2.86 -6.29
CA GLY A 346 -26.29 -1.79 -7.24
C GLY A 346 -25.19 -0.72 -7.25
N ARG A 347 -25.57 0.53 -6.96
CA ARG A 347 -24.65 1.67 -6.87
C ARG A 347 -24.06 1.89 -5.47
N TRP A 348 -24.44 1.07 -4.49
CA TRP A 348 -23.94 1.17 -3.13
C TRP A 348 -22.73 0.26 -2.91
N ARG A 349 -21.64 0.80 -2.40
CA ARG A 349 -20.52 0.06 -1.81
C ARG A 349 -20.64 0.18 -0.30
N LEU A 350 -20.60 -0.94 0.41
CA LEU A 350 -20.81 -1.01 1.85
C LEU A 350 -19.63 -1.70 2.50
N GLY A 351 -19.20 -1.18 3.64
CA GLY A 351 -18.19 -1.77 4.49
C GLY A 351 -18.53 -1.60 5.97
N ALA A 352 -18.24 -2.63 6.76
CA ALA A 352 -18.32 -2.56 8.21
C ALA A 352 -17.21 -3.41 8.82
N ILE A 353 -16.59 -2.96 9.89
CA ILE A 353 -15.62 -3.69 10.71
C ILE A 353 -16.01 -3.51 12.17
N VAL A 354 -15.98 -4.61 12.92
CA VAL A 354 -16.08 -4.60 14.38
C VAL A 354 -15.00 -5.50 14.93
N THR A 355 -14.20 -5.02 15.87
CA THR A 355 -13.16 -5.81 16.53
C THR A 355 -13.16 -5.56 18.02
N ARG A 356 -12.76 -6.58 18.76
CA ARG A 356 -12.39 -6.50 20.18
C ARG A 356 -10.90 -6.69 20.30
N ASP A 357 -10.22 -5.70 20.82
CA ASP A 357 -8.78 -5.69 21.04
C ASP A 357 -8.49 -5.91 22.54
N ASP A 358 -7.64 -6.89 22.85
CA ASP A 358 -7.25 -7.19 24.23
C ASP A 358 -6.10 -6.31 24.73
N GLY A 359 -5.56 -5.43 23.88
CA GLY A 359 -4.41 -4.60 24.22
C GLY A 359 -3.12 -5.41 24.41
N GLY A 360 -2.08 -4.76 24.90
CA GLY A 360 -0.84 -5.47 25.30
C GLY A 360 0.12 -5.86 24.17
N GLY A 361 -0.24 -5.67 22.94
CA GLY A 361 0.65 -5.87 21.80
C GLY A 361 1.57 -4.65 21.62
N SER A 362 2.79 -4.68 22.16
CA SER A 362 3.85 -3.85 21.60
C SER A 362 4.25 -4.50 20.27
N GLN A 363 3.54 -4.21 19.22
CA GLN A 363 4.05 -4.54 17.90
C GLN A 363 5.14 -3.53 17.58
N ASP A 364 6.37 -4.03 17.68
CA ASP A 364 7.59 -3.53 17.08
C ASP A 364 7.66 -2.01 16.80
N GLY A 365 8.09 -1.24 17.79
CA GLY A 365 8.58 0.10 17.60
C GLY A 365 7.58 1.25 17.61
N ILE A 366 6.27 1.03 17.64
CA ILE A 366 5.29 2.15 17.67
C ILE A 366 5.20 2.81 19.07
N GLY A 367 5.76 2.24 20.11
CA GLY A 367 5.51 2.68 21.47
C GLY A 367 6.65 3.36 22.21
N ALA A 368 7.88 3.35 21.71
CA ALA A 368 9.01 3.72 22.56
C ALA A 368 9.57 5.15 22.34
N GLY A 369 9.18 5.88 21.31
CA GLY A 369 9.80 7.16 20.98
C GLY A 369 8.89 8.37 20.78
N SER A 370 7.60 8.19 20.53
CA SER A 370 6.73 9.28 20.05
C SER A 370 5.69 9.78 21.06
N GLY A 371 5.74 9.38 22.32
CA GLY A 371 4.71 9.75 23.30
C GLY A 371 3.32 9.14 23.03
N ASP A 372 3.24 8.19 22.10
CA ASP A 372 2.00 7.49 21.82
C ASP A 372 1.68 6.50 22.94
N GLN A 373 0.45 6.56 23.41
CA GLN A 373 -0.08 5.69 24.45
C GLN A 373 0.03 4.22 23.99
N PRO A 374 0.41 3.29 24.85
CA PRO A 374 0.32 1.87 24.55
C PRO A 374 -1.12 1.54 24.15
N ALA A 375 -1.28 0.66 23.15
CA ALA A 375 -2.59 0.25 22.69
C ALA A 375 -3.44 -0.25 23.88
N SER A 376 -4.49 0.51 24.21
CA SER A 376 -5.41 0.12 25.28
C SER A 376 -6.35 -0.96 24.79
N SER A 377 -6.70 -1.93 25.63
CA SER A 377 -7.79 -2.85 25.33
C SER A 377 -9.06 -2.06 24.99
N GLY A 378 -9.83 -2.54 24.02
CA GLY A 378 -11.00 -1.80 23.60
C GLY A 378 -11.79 -2.46 22.49
N SER A 379 -12.87 -1.81 22.10
CA SER A 379 -13.69 -2.23 20.97
C SER A 379 -13.66 -1.17 19.88
N PHE A 380 -13.43 -1.58 18.65
CA PHE A 380 -13.44 -0.73 17.47
C PHE A 380 -14.64 -1.06 16.59
N GLY A 381 -15.24 -0.03 16.03
CA GLY A 381 -16.32 -0.14 15.05
C GLY A 381 -16.09 0.84 13.90
N VAL A 382 -16.24 0.37 12.67
CA VAL A 382 -16.17 1.17 11.46
C VAL A 382 -17.36 0.81 10.58
N ALA A 383 -18.07 1.80 10.05
CA ALA A 383 -19.14 1.62 9.07
C ALA A 383 -18.96 2.62 7.93
N ARG A 384 -19.00 2.14 6.70
CA ARG A 384 -18.79 2.91 5.49
C ARG A 384 -19.86 2.62 4.46
N ALA A 385 -20.42 3.66 3.85
CA ALA A 385 -21.31 3.54 2.71
C ALA A 385 -20.91 4.55 1.64
N THR A 386 -20.74 4.11 0.40
CA THR A 386 -20.41 4.95 -0.74
C THR A 386 -21.45 4.71 -1.84
N TYR A 387 -21.94 5.77 -2.47
CA TYR A 387 -22.91 5.72 -3.57
C TYR A 387 -22.28 6.28 -4.85
N ASP A 388 -22.25 5.47 -5.90
CA ASP A 388 -21.76 5.86 -7.23
C ASP A 388 -22.84 6.71 -7.94
N ILE A 389 -22.51 7.99 -8.23
CA ILE A 389 -23.44 8.94 -8.87
C ILE A 389 -23.38 8.78 -10.40
N GLY A 390 -22.21 8.47 -10.95
CA GLY A 390 -21.97 8.35 -12.37
C GLY A 390 -20.59 7.75 -12.65
N GLU A 391 -20.12 7.92 -13.86
CA GLU A 391 -18.76 7.49 -14.24
C GLU A 391 -17.73 8.32 -13.44
N ASN A 392 -16.91 7.65 -12.64
CA ASN A 392 -15.84 8.25 -11.85
C ASN A 392 -16.30 9.34 -10.84
N SER A 393 -17.51 9.18 -10.29
CA SER A 393 -18.06 10.11 -9.28
C SER A 393 -18.81 9.35 -8.19
N SER A 394 -18.54 9.67 -6.94
CA SER A 394 -19.18 9.03 -5.79
C SER A 394 -19.32 9.98 -4.62
N VAL A 395 -20.24 9.66 -3.72
CA VAL A 395 -20.39 10.28 -2.41
C VAL A 395 -20.39 9.22 -1.33
N GLY A 396 -19.85 9.53 -0.17
CA GLY A 396 -19.70 8.57 0.89
C GLY A 396 -20.01 9.12 2.28
N ALA A 397 -20.27 8.20 3.20
CA ALA A 397 -20.42 8.46 4.62
C ALA A 397 -19.62 7.43 5.42
N LEU A 398 -18.91 7.89 6.43
CA LEU A 398 -18.12 7.07 7.35
C LEU A 398 -18.54 7.35 8.79
N LEU A 399 -18.62 6.30 9.58
CA LEU A 399 -18.74 6.35 11.04
C LEU A 399 -17.65 5.46 11.64
N THR A 400 -16.88 6.01 12.56
CA THR A 400 -15.93 5.20 13.35
C THR A 400 -16.22 5.38 14.84
N THR A 401 -15.96 4.32 15.61
CA THR A 401 -16.08 4.31 17.05
C THR A 401 -14.93 3.56 17.67
N HIS A 402 -14.36 4.10 18.72
CA HIS A 402 -13.42 3.40 19.58
C HIS A 402 -13.85 3.57 21.04
N ARG A 403 -14.02 2.46 21.74
CA ARG A 403 -14.27 2.42 23.18
C ARG A 403 -13.11 1.75 23.84
N SER A 404 -12.29 2.51 24.58
CA SER A 404 -11.22 1.97 25.40
C SER A 404 -11.76 1.51 26.76
N ASP A 405 -11.20 0.44 27.30
CA ASP A 405 -11.60 -0.11 28.60
C ASP A 405 -10.79 0.49 29.76
N GLY A 406 -9.90 1.44 29.48
CA GLY A 406 -8.96 1.99 30.41
C GLY A 406 -7.63 1.22 30.43
N PHE A 407 -6.62 1.81 31.04
CA PHE A 407 -5.28 1.25 31.15
C PHE A 407 -5.05 0.73 32.56
N GLU A 408 -4.73 -0.56 32.71
CA GLU A 408 -4.26 -1.13 33.99
C GLU A 408 -2.74 -0.95 34.10
N GLY A 409 -2.29 0.20 34.61
CA GLY A 409 -0.86 0.45 34.84
C GLY A 409 -0.50 1.93 34.96
N THR A 410 0.71 2.21 35.49
CA THR A 410 1.30 3.57 35.51
C THR A 410 1.90 3.88 34.12
N LEU A 411 1.43 4.92 33.47
CA LEU A 411 2.04 5.43 32.26
C LEU A 411 3.45 5.98 32.54
N PRO A 412 4.48 5.58 31.77
CA PRO A 412 5.78 6.24 31.85
C PRO A 412 5.63 7.72 31.47
N GLY A 413 5.94 8.64 32.38
CA GLY A 413 5.85 10.08 32.17
C GLY A 413 4.52 10.74 32.51
N ALA A 414 3.48 10.02 32.93
CA ALA A 414 2.32 10.61 33.55
C ALA A 414 2.73 11.18 34.91
N GLY A 415 2.43 12.46 35.15
CA GLY A 415 2.60 13.05 36.48
C GLY A 415 1.84 12.24 37.53
N PRO A 416 2.28 12.26 38.81
CA PRO A 416 1.59 11.52 39.84
C PRO A 416 0.13 11.99 39.87
N GLY A 417 -0.82 11.11 39.57
CA GLY A 417 -2.22 11.38 39.89
C GLY A 417 -3.29 11.09 38.87
N SER A 418 -3.00 10.58 37.67
CA SER A 418 -4.09 10.21 36.74
C SER A 418 -3.83 8.91 35.99
N VAL A 419 -4.76 7.99 36.09
CA VAL A 419 -4.84 6.79 35.23
C VAL A 419 -5.92 7.07 34.16
N PRO A 420 -5.63 6.93 32.86
CA PRO A 420 -6.66 7.01 31.83
C PRO A 420 -7.75 5.98 32.10
N GLY A 421 -8.97 6.47 32.24
CA GLY A 421 -10.14 5.64 32.43
C GLY A 421 -10.76 5.22 31.11
N VAL A 422 -11.95 4.65 31.17
CA VAL A 422 -12.75 4.28 30.00
C VAL A 422 -13.00 5.51 29.10
N GLY A 423 -12.68 5.38 27.84
CA GLY A 423 -12.87 6.41 26.84
C GLY A 423 -13.84 5.98 25.74
N LEU A 424 -14.46 6.99 25.08
CA LEU A 424 -15.26 6.79 23.88
C LEU A 424 -14.91 7.88 22.87
N ASN A 425 -14.40 7.48 21.72
CA ASN A 425 -14.22 8.34 20.56
C ASN A 425 -15.22 7.94 19.46
N VAL A 426 -15.89 8.92 18.88
CA VAL A 426 -16.80 8.73 17.74
C VAL A 426 -16.44 9.77 16.68
N VAL A 427 -16.26 9.32 15.43
CA VAL A 427 -16.05 10.21 14.29
C VAL A 427 -17.09 9.90 13.23
N GLY A 428 -17.77 10.96 12.76
CA GLY A 428 -18.67 10.91 11.61
C GLY A 428 -18.11 11.77 10.48
N ALA A 429 -18.10 11.26 9.25
CA ALA A 429 -17.62 12.00 8.09
C ALA A 429 -18.47 11.75 6.85
N LEU A 430 -18.53 12.78 5.98
CA LEU A 430 -19.10 12.72 4.64
C LEU A 430 -18.00 13.09 3.65
N ASP A 431 -17.95 12.41 2.51
CA ASP A 431 -16.98 12.68 1.45
C ASP A 431 -17.60 12.58 0.07
N ALA A 432 -16.91 13.20 -0.89
CA ALA A 432 -17.29 13.17 -2.29
C ALA A 432 -16.03 13.11 -3.17
N LYS A 433 -16.10 12.30 -4.22
CA LYS A 433 -15.15 12.31 -5.33
C LYS A 433 -15.97 12.57 -6.60
N LEU A 434 -15.70 13.67 -7.27
CA LEU A 434 -16.50 14.14 -8.40
C LEU A 434 -15.61 14.45 -9.60
N ARG A 435 -15.95 13.90 -10.76
CA ARG A 435 -15.40 14.33 -12.04
C ARG A 435 -16.27 15.48 -12.58
N LEU A 436 -15.76 16.70 -12.45
CA LEU A 436 -16.49 17.91 -12.83
C LEU A 436 -16.44 18.18 -14.34
N ALA A 437 -15.32 17.81 -14.98
CA ALA A 437 -15.11 17.90 -16.42
C ALA A 437 -14.10 16.83 -16.86
N HIS A 438 -13.77 16.80 -18.15
CA HIS A 438 -12.87 15.80 -18.72
C HIS A 438 -11.54 15.67 -17.94
N ALA A 439 -10.95 16.79 -17.54
CA ALA A 439 -9.67 16.86 -16.84
C ALA A 439 -9.77 17.50 -15.44
N LEU A 440 -10.95 17.76 -14.93
CA LEU A 440 -11.16 18.45 -13.66
C LEU A 440 -11.86 17.54 -12.65
N PHE A 441 -11.20 17.32 -11.52
CA PHE A 441 -11.67 16.46 -10.45
C PHE A 441 -11.78 17.24 -9.15
N PHE A 442 -12.76 16.89 -8.34
CA PHE A 442 -12.91 17.39 -6.97
C PHE A 442 -12.97 16.19 -6.02
N THR A 443 -12.16 16.24 -4.97
CA THR A 443 -12.22 15.30 -3.85
C THR A 443 -12.41 16.12 -2.59
N GLY A 444 -13.32 15.72 -1.71
CA GLY A 444 -13.52 16.44 -0.46
C GLY A 444 -14.10 15.57 0.63
N GLN A 445 -13.81 15.93 1.87
CA GLN A 445 -14.32 15.30 3.07
C GLN A 445 -14.64 16.36 4.14
N LEU A 446 -15.71 16.14 4.87
CA LEU A 446 -16.09 16.91 6.06
C LEU A 446 -16.39 15.93 7.18
N GLY A 447 -15.76 16.10 8.34
CA GLY A 447 -15.95 15.23 9.49
C GLY A 447 -16.04 15.98 10.82
N GLY A 448 -16.60 15.30 11.79
CA GLY A 448 -16.64 15.76 13.19
C GLY A 448 -16.28 14.61 14.12
N SER A 449 -15.55 14.92 15.18
CA SER A 449 -15.21 13.98 16.25
C SER A 449 -15.82 14.39 17.57
N ALA A 450 -16.20 13.39 18.38
CA ALA A 450 -16.62 13.56 19.76
C ALA A 450 -15.88 12.55 20.63
N THR A 451 -15.05 13.04 21.54
CA THR A 451 -14.25 12.24 22.45
C THR A 451 -14.67 12.48 23.88
N ARG A 452 -14.91 11.41 24.64
CA ARG A 452 -15.19 11.44 26.07
C ARG A 452 -14.18 10.55 26.76
N THR A 453 -13.57 11.07 27.81
CA THR A 453 -12.60 10.30 28.63
C THR A 453 -12.95 10.49 30.10
N ASP A 454 -13.12 9.40 30.81
CA ASP A 454 -13.25 9.36 32.26
C ASP A 454 -11.87 9.00 32.83
N SER A 455 -11.21 9.93 33.53
CA SER A 455 -9.90 9.72 34.15
C SER A 455 -10.04 9.59 35.66
N LEU A 456 -9.39 8.59 36.26
CA LEU A 456 -9.32 8.40 37.71
C LEU A 456 -8.24 9.30 38.28
N LEU A 457 -8.54 10.02 39.36
CA LEU A 457 -7.60 10.80 40.14
C LEU A 457 -7.09 9.95 41.31
N ASP A 458 -5.83 10.17 41.72
CA ASP A 458 -5.22 9.49 42.90
C ASP A 458 -6.05 9.68 44.19
N ALA A 459 -6.86 10.74 44.29
CA ALA A 459 -7.74 11.00 45.40
C ALA A 459 -9.08 10.25 45.36
N GLY A 460 -9.27 9.29 44.41
CA GLY A 460 -10.48 8.50 44.28
C GLY A 460 -11.64 9.22 43.55
N GLY A 461 -11.38 10.37 42.91
CA GLY A 461 -12.35 11.08 42.08
C GLY A 461 -12.24 10.71 40.60
N THR A 462 -13.35 10.83 39.85
CA THR A 462 -13.37 10.70 38.40
C THR A 462 -13.53 12.06 37.75
N VAL A 463 -12.64 12.41 36.84
CA VAL A 463 -12.79 13.59 35.97
C VAL A 463 -13.26 13.16 34.60
N ARG A 464 -14.41 13.68 34.18
CA ARG A 464 -14.94 13.46 32.85
C ARG A 464 -14.59 14.63 31.95
N THR A 465 -13.86 14.36 30.88
CA THR A 465 -13.55 15.35 29.85
C THR A 465 -14.34 15.05 28.58
N ARG A 466 -14.72 16.09 27.85
CA ARG A 466 -15.31 15.98 26.52
C ARG A 466 -14.59 16.95 25.59
N THR A 467 -14.20 16.44 24.44
CA THR A 467 -13.56 17.21 23.38
C THR A 467 -14.27 16.91 22.08
N ASP A 468 -14.85 17.94 21.48
CA ASP A 468 -15.56 17.82 20.19
C ASP A 468 -14.91 18.80 19.22
N ASP A 469 -14.67 18.38 17.97
CA ASP A 469 -14.13 19.27 16.93
C ASP A 469 -14.42 18.75 15.52
N ALA A 470 -14.07 19.56 14.51
CA ALA A 470 -14.31 19.29 13.10
C ALA A 470 -12.99 19.20 12.31
N ALA A 471 -13.08 18.53 11.19
CA ALA A 471 -12.02 18.45 10.20
C ALA A 471 -12.62 18.53 8.79
N TYR A 472 -11.87 19.07 7.84
CA TYR A 472 -12.22 18.97 6.43
C TYR A 472 -10.97 18.84 5.56
N ASP A 473 -11.18 18.25 4.39
CA ASP A 473 -10.23 18.17 3.30
C ASP A 473 -10.95 18.54 2.00
N ALA A 474 -10.30 19.32 1.15
CA ALA A 474 -10.85 19.70 -0.15
C ALA A 474 -9.70 19.80 -1.16
N GLU A 475 -9.81 19.07 -2.22
CA GLU A 475 -8.85 18.98 -3.31
C GLU A 475 -9.54 19.29 -4.65
N LEU A 476 -8.97 20.21 -5.42
CA LEU A 476 -9.39 20.50 -6.79
C LEU A 476 -8.20 20.23 -7.72
N ARG A 477 -8.31 19.21 -8.55
CA ARG A 477 -7.24 18.75 -9.45
C ARG A 477 -7.62 18.92 -10.90
N TYR A 478 -6.75 19.58 -11.65
CA TYR A 478 -6.78 19.60 -13.12
C TYR A 478 -5.64 18.72 -13.65
N ALA A 479 -5.96 17.72 -14.47
CA ALA A 479 -4.99 16.79 -15.03
C ALA A 479 -5.37 16.40 -16.46
N ASP A 480 -4.52 16.73 -17.47
CA ASP A 480 -4.78 16.51 -18.90
C ASP A 480 -3.69 15.68 -19.62
N GLY A 481 -2.85 14.93 -18.87
CA GLY A 481 -1.77 14.11 -19.38
C GLY A 481 -0.47 14.86 -19.70
N ARG A 482 -0.51 16.16 -19.77
CA ARG A 482 0.67 17.02 -19.85
C ARG A 482 0.82 17.89 -18.62
N THR A 483 -0.26 18.45 -18.17
CA THR A 483 -0.32 19.38 -17.03
C THR A 483 -1.10 18.75 -15.90
N ASP A 484 -0.58 18.83 -14.69
CA ASP A 484 -1.26 18.40 -13.47
C ASP A 484 -1.14 19.54 -12.45
N VAL A 485 -2.28 20.08 -12.02
CA VAL A 485 -2.34 21.14 -11.01
C VAL A 485 -3.33 20.73 -9.95
N ASN A 486 -2.90 20.70 -8.70
CA ASN A 486 -3.68 20.31 -7.56
C ASN A 486 -3.72 21.43 -6.54
N LEU A 487 -4.90 21.84 -6.13
CA LEU A 487 -5.15 22.81 -5.05
C LEU A 487 -5.77 22.06 -3.88
N ILE A 488 -5.11 22.10 -2.73
CA ILE A 488 -5.51 21.35 -1.54
C ILE A 488 -5.74 22.32 -0.38
N GLU A 489 -6.82 22.15 0.33
CA GLU A 489 -7.13 22.83 1.58
C GLU A 489 -7.51 21.79 2.64
N ASN A 490 -6.69 21.64 3.67
CA ASN A 490 -6.90 20.67 4.74
C ASN A 490 -6.98 21.39 6.09
N TYR A 491 -7.95 21.03 6.92
CA TYR A 491 -8.14 21.55 8.27
C TYR A 491 -8.40 20.43 9.26
N LEU A 492 -7.67 20.43 10.34
CA LEU A 492 -7.89 19.55 11.50
C LEU A 492 -7.94 20.42 12.75
N GLY A 493 -9.10 20.51 13.38
CA GLY A 493 -9.30 21.31 14.58
C GLY A 493 -8.44 20.85 15.77
N PRO A 494 -8.14 21.73 16.76
CA PRO A 494 -7.27 21.40 17.89
C PRO A 494 -7.82 20.29 18.78
N GLY A 495 -9.13 20.15 18.82
CA GLY A 495 -9.83 19.10 19.56
C GLY A 495 -10.18 17.86 18.74
N PHE A 496 -9.89 17.83 17.43
CA PHE A 496 -10.23 16.71 16.58
C PHE A 496 -9.42 15.47 16.95
N ARG A 497 -10.11 14.34 17.15
CA ARG A 497 -9.50 13.06 17.51
C ARG A 497 -10.12 11.95 16.67
N ALA A 498 -9.28 11.14 16.02
CA ALA A 498 -9.70 9.92 15.32
C ALA A 498 -8.85 8.76 15.83
N GLU A 499 -9.31 8.11 16.91
CA GLU A 499 -8.58 7.03 17.56
C GLU A 499 -8.54 5.74 16.73
N THR A 500 -9.41 5.62 15.73
CA THR A 500 -9.37 4.56 14.71
C THR A 500 -8.49 4.91 13.51
N GLY A 501 -8.01 6.16 13.40
CA GLY A 501 -7.27 6.70 12.26
C GLY A 501 -5.80 6.97 12.55
N PHE A 502 -5.11 7.50 11.54
CA PHE A 502 -3.73 7.96 11.64
C PHE A 502 -3.66 9.46 11.34
N LEU A 503 -3.54 10.26 12.38
CA LEU A 503 -3.39 11.71 12.28
C LEU A 503 -2.01 12.09 12.81
N GLN A 504 -1.16 12.62 11.92
CA GLN A 504 0.19 13.06 12.30
C GLN A 504 0.15 14.28 13.23
N GLN A 505 -0.76 15.22 12.97
CA GLN A 505 -0.91 16.46 13.71
C GLN A 505 -2.34 16.97 13.61
N VAL A 506 -2.86 17.53 14.70
CA VAL A 506 -4.08 18.32 14.76
C VAL A 506 -3.75 19.80 14.98
N ASP A 507 -4.74 20.68 15.13
CA ASP A 507 -4.55 22.13 15.23
C ASP A 507 -3.82 22.70 14.02
N ARG A 508 -4.30 22.34 12.82
CA ARG A 508 -3.67 22.76 11.56
C ARG A 508 -4.68 23.15 10.49
N ARG A 509 -4.30 24.13 9.71
CA ARG A 509 -4.90 24.49 8.45
C ARG A 509 -3.81 24.59 7.39
N ARG A 510 -3.81 23.69 6.43
CA ARG A 510 -2.84 23.63 5.33
C ARG A 510 -3.53 24.04 4.04
N SER A 511 -2.95 25.04 3.36
CA SER A 511 -3.34 25.47 2.02
C SER A 511 -2.15 25.19 1.10
N GLU A 512 -2.34 24.37 0.07
CA GLU A 512 -1.25 23.81 -0.76
C GLU A 512 -1.59 23.90 -2.24
N ILE A 513 -0.56 24.11 -3.04
CA ILE A 513 -0.60 24.01 -4.49
C ILE A 513 0.52 23.10 -4.97
N VAL A 514 0.19 22.09 -5.75
CA VAL A 514 1.14 21.25 -6.48
C VAL A 514 0.90 21.43 -7.97
N GLY A 515 1.93 21.79 -8.73
CA GLY A 515 1.83 21.98 -10.16
C GLY A 515 2.95 21.28 -10.91
N SER A 516 2.64 20.61 -12.02
CA SER A 516 3.64 19.94 -12.85
C SER A 516 3.30 20.00 -14.33
N VAL A 517 4.35 19.87 -15.17
CA VAL A 517 4.22 19.77 -16.63
C VAL A 517 5.11 18.66 -17.15
N MET A 518 4.53 17.66 -17.81
CA MET A 518 5.27 16.57 -18.46
C MET A 518 5.79 17.02 -19.83
N LEU A 519 7.10 16.99 -20.02
CA LEU A 519 7.79 17.35 -21.27
C LEU A 519 8.49 16.12 -21.84
N ARG A 520 8.30 15.85 -23.14
CA ARG A 520 8.84 14.69 -23.85
C ARG A 520 9.64 15.18 -25.06
N PRO A 521 10.92 15.51 -24.89
CA PRO A 521 11.77 15.91 -26.00
C PRO A 521 12.09 14.71 -26.90
N GLU A 522 12.07 14.95 -28.21
CA GLU A 522 12.50 13.95 -29.20
C GLU A 522 14.05 13.92 -29.27
N ASN A 523 14.71 13.28 -28.33
CA ASN A 523 16.15 13.09 -28.33
C ASN A 523 16.59 11.70 -27.88
N ALA A 524 17.86 11.36 -28.17
CA ALA A 524 18.36 9.99 -28.00
C ALA A 524 18.69 9.59 -26.55
N TRP A 525 18.71 10.51 -25.58
CA TRP A 525 19.16 10.22 -24.22
C TRP A 525 18.14 10.53 -23.14
N LEU A 526 17.20 11.47 -23.36
CA LEU A 526 16.17 11.88 -22.42
C LEU A 526 14.79 11.49 -22.97
N ARG A 527 14.01 10.70 -22.21
CA ARG A 527 12.66 10.30 -22.59
C ARG A 527 11.63 11.34 -22.22
N SER A 528 11.68 11.75 -20.96
CA SER A 528 10.81 12.80 -20.42
C SER A 528 11.48 13.47 -19.24
N TRP A 529 11.04 14.70 -18.97
CA TRP A 529 11.31 15.38 -17.73
C TRP A 529 10.07 16.14 -17.28
N GLN A 530 9.88 16.21 -15.99
CA GLN A 530 8.70 16.80 -15.41
C GLN A 530 9.13 17.76 -14.32
N PRO A 531 9.17 19.08 -14.60
CA PRO A 531 9.28 20.09 -13.55
C PRO A 531 8.00 20.09 -12.73
N ILE A 532 8.16 20.13 -11.42
CA ILE A 532 7.11 20.11 -10.41
C ILE A 532 7.41 21.22 -9.42
N VAL A 533 6.39 21.90 -8.95
CA VAL A 533 6.49 22.85 -7.82
C VAL A 533 5.42 22.43 -6.81
N ASP A 534 5.86 22.23 -5.58
CA ASP A 534 5.00 22.06 -4.42
C ASP A 534 5.19 23.24 -3.48
N ALA A 535 4.10 23.85 -3.02
CA ALA A 535 4.17 24.96 -2.08
C ALA A 535 2.95 24.96 -1.15
N TYR A 536 3.17 25.17 0.15
CA TYR A 536 2.08 25.27 1.12
C TYR A 536 2.34 26.27 2.24
N LEU A 537 1.23 26.64 2.88
CA LEU A 537 1.20 27.39 4.12
C LEU A 537 0.43 26.57 5.17
N LEU A 538 1.01 26.44 6.34
CA LEU A 538 0.42 25.76 7.49
C LEU A 538 0.20 26.75 8.62
N HIS A 539 -1.05 26.93 9.05
CA HIS A 539 -1.44 27.76 10.18
C HIS A 539 -2.05 26.91 11.28
N ASP A 540 -1.95 27.34 12.53
CA ASP A 540 -2.75 26.81 13.61
C ASP A 540 -4.18 27.40 13.60
N HIS A 541 -5.03 26.94 14.51
CA HIS A 541 -6.40 27.43 14.64
C HIS A 541 -6.47 28.94 15.01
N ALA A 542 -5.49 29.45 15.73
CA ALA A 542 -5.40 30.89 16.07
C ALA A 542 -4.96 31.75 14.88
N GLY A 543 -4.58 31.14 13.75
CA GLY A 543 -4.12 31.84 12.53
C GLY A 543 -2.64 32.16 12.56
N MET A 544 -1.87 31.59 13.50
CA MET A 544 -0.42 31.76 13.53
C MET A 544 0.23 30.83 12.49
N LEU A 545 1.11 31.39 11.65
CA LEU A 545 1.88 30.61 10.68
C LEU A 545 2.84 29.67 11.41
N GLN A 546 2.63 28.37 11.24
CA GLN A 546 3.45 27.31 11.80
C GLN A 546 4.54 26.86 10.83
N GLU A 547 4.21 26.90 9.52
CA GLU A 547 5.13 26.43 8.50
C GLU A 547 4.79 27.08 7.14
N TRP A 548 5.80 27.41 6.37
CA TRP A 548 5.69 27.59 4.92
C TRP A 548 6.73 26.74 4.21
N TYR A 549 6.38 26.29 3.03
CA TYR A 549 7.19 25.36 2.25
C TYR A 549 7.09 25.70 0.78
N VAL A 550 8.24 25.65 0.08
CA VAL A 550 8.31 25.74 -1.38
C VAL A 550 9.39 24.79 -1.85
N SER A 551 9.03 23.90 -2.78
CA SER A 551 9.94 22.92 -3.31
C SER A 551 9.81 22.81 -4.83
N PRO A 552 10.72 23.42 -5.61
CA PRO A 552 10.91 23.05 -7.00
C PRO A 552 11.65 21.72 -7.11
N MET A 553 11.11 20.83 -7.94
CA MET A 553 11.67 19.52 -8.18
C MET A 553 11.59 19.16 -9.67
N ILE A 554 12.41 18.24 -10.12
CA ILE A 554 12.37 17.72 -11.48
C ILE A 554 12.53 16.21 -11.47
N ASP A 555 11.59 15.53 -12.08
CA ASP A 555 11.70 14.12 -12.40
C ASP A 555 12.27 13.94 -13.80
N TRP A 556 13.35 13.20 -13.89
CA TRP A 556 14.05 12.90 -15.13
C TRP A 556 13.90 11.42 -15.48
N LYS A 557 13.42 11.10 -16.66
CA LYS A 557 13.39 9.74 -17.20
C LYS A 557 14.32 9.67 -18.41
N PHE A 558 15.47 9.06 -18.19
CA PHE A 558 16.46 8.84 -19.24
C PHE A 558 16.18 7.52 -19.99
N GLN A 559 16.88 7.32 -21.11
CA GLN A 559 16.96 6.02 -21.75
C GLN A 559 17.60 4.99 -20.81
N ARG A 560 17.43 3.68 -21.14
CA ARG A 560 18.06 2.59 -20.42
C ARG A 560 17.61 2.48 -18.95
N GLN A 561 16.33 2.67 -18.70
CA GLN A 561 15.72 2.50 -17.37
C GLN A 561 16.46 3.28 -16.26
N THR A 562 16.89 4.48 -16.56
CA THR A 562 17.53 5.37 -15.60
C THR A 562 16.57 6.48 -15.24
N HIS A 563 16.32 6.68 -13.96
CA HIS A 563 15.49 7.74 -13.43
C HIS A 563 16.31 8.58 -12.47
N ALA A 564 16.12 9.89 -12.48
CA ALA A 564 16.66 10.78 -11.47
C ALA A 564 15.55 11.69 -10.95
N HIS A 565 15.60 11.98 -9.67
CA HIS A 565 14.76 12.97 -9.01
C HIS A 565 15.67 13.99 -8.34
N THR A 566 15.45 15.27 -8.65
CA THR A 566 16.22 16.38 -8.08
C THR A 566 15.25 17.36 -7.45
N MET A 567 15.51 17.77 -6.22
CA MET A 567 14.65 18.66 -5.46
C MET A 567 15.47 19.62 -4.60
N VAL A 568 14.96 20.82 -4.46
CA VAL A 568 15.44 21.80 -3.47
C VAL A 568 14.24 22.18 -2.62
N GLU A 569 14.42 22.18 -1.33
CA GLU A 569 13.40 22.61 -0.38
C GLU A 569 13.82 23.91 0.28
N TRP A 570 12.90 24.82 0.40
CA TRP A 570 12.97 25.98 1.27
C TRP A 570 11.76 25.95 2.16
N LEU A 571 11.98 25.96 3.46
CA LEU A 571 10.89 25.93 4.43
C LEU A 571 11.23 26.78 5.65
N ARG A 572 10.21 27.31 6.28
CA ARG A 572 10.28 27.81 7.65
C ARG A 572 9.34 26.95 8.47
N GLU A 573 9.87 26.45 9.55
CA GLU A 573 9.12 25.63 10.49
C GLU A 573 9.18 26.25 11.88
N ARG A 574 8.02 26.30 12.55
CA ARG A 574 7.93 26.68 13.93
C ARG A 574 7.98 25.45 14.82
N TRP A 575 8.95 25.44 15.72
CA TRP A 575 9.04 24.44 16.77
C TRP A 575 9.00 25.13 18.13
N LEU A 576 8.02 24.77 18.97
CA LEU A 576 7.70 25.46 20.23
C LEU A 576 7.48 26.96 19.98
N THR A 577 8.35 27.84 20.45
CA THR A 577 8.20 29.30 20.28
C THR A 577 9.14 29.90 19.25
N ARG A 578 9.99 29.09 18.58
CA ARG A 578 11.01 29.58 17.62
C ARG A 578 10.68 29.20 16.20
N ASP A 579 11.03 30.10 15.28
CA ASP A 579 10.98 29.85 13.84
C ASP A 579 12.37 29.47 13.34
N TYR A 580 12.43 28.44 12.49
CA TYR A 580 13.66 27.93 11.88
C TYR A 580 13.53 27.94 10.36
N ASP A 581 14.40 28.72 9.70
CA ASP A 581 14.52 28.72 8.23
C ASP A 581 15.47 27.58 7.83
N GLN A 582 15.03 26.75 6.87
CA GLN A 582 15.75 25.57 6.42
C GLN A 582 15.84 25.56 4.90
N SER A 583 16.96 25.01 4.40
CA SER A 583 17.16 24.71 2.99
C SER A 583 17.78 23.32 2.84
N ARG A 584 17.25 22.50 1.92
CA ARG A 584 17.71 21.12 1.71
C ARG A 584 17.83 20.81 0.23
N TRP A 585 18.74 19.92 -0.09
CA TRP A 585 18.98 19.42 -1.43
C TRP A 585 18.78 17.92 -1.45
N ILE A 586 17.94 17.45 -2.35
CA ILE A 586 17.60 16.04 -2.46
C ILE A 586 17.90 15.58 -3.88
N LEU A 587 18.60 14.45 -3.97
CA LEU A 587 18.94 13.77 -5.21
C LEU A 587 18.66 12.28 -5.03
N ASN A 588 17.87 11.68 -5.94
CA ASN A 588 17.74 10.25 -6.05
C ASN A 588 18.07 9.82 -7.49
N LEU A 589 18.75 8.70 -7.64
CA LEU A 589 19.14 8.12 -8.91
C LEU A 589 18.89 6.62 -8.89
N ASP A 590 18.08 6.13 -9.84
CA ASP A 590 17.71 4.74 -9.98
C ASP A 590 18.11 4.22 -11.35
N ASN A 591 18.61 3.00 -11.41
CA ASN A 591 18.90 2.32 -12.67
C ASN A 591 18.59 0.83 -12.56
N SER A 592 17.77 0.32 -13.47
CA SER A 592 17.40 -1.09 -13.55
C SER A 592 17.70 -1.72 -14.92
N GLN A 593 18.59 -1.12 -15.71
CA GLN A 593 18.93 -1.59 -17.05
C GLN A 593 19.51 -3.01 -17.06
N TRP A 594 20.34 -3.36 -16.09
CA TRP A 594 21.03 -4.64 -16.09
C TRP A 594 20.13 -5.76 -15.57
N ARG A 595 20.15 -6.90 -16.26
CA ARG A 595 19.35 -8.07 -15.86
C ARG A 595 19.67 -8.54 -14.44
N ALA A 596 20.93 -8.49 -14.07
CA ALA A 596 21.40 -9.05 -12.81
C ALA A 596 21.44 -8.04 -11.67
N VAL A 597 21.34 -6.73 -11.94
CA VAL A 597 21.52 -5.69 -10.92
C VAL A 597 20.58 -4.52 -11.18
N ALA A 598 19.85 -4.12 -10.17
CA ALA A 598 19.19 -2.81 -10.09
C ALA A 598 19.81 -2.03 -8.94
N LEU A 599 20.03 -0.73 -9.14
CA LEU A 599 20.70 0.17 -8.18
C LEU A 599 19.83 1.38 -7.90
N SER A 600 19.79 1.80 -6.65
CA SER A 600 19.23 3.09 -6.23
C SER A 600 20.22 3.77 -5.28
N VAL A 601 20.42 5.06 -5.45
CA VAL A 601 21.20 5.89 -4.54
C VAL A 601 20.46 7.19 -4.28
N GLY A 602 20.49 7.66 -3.04
CA GLY A 602 19.87 8.91 -2.63
C GLY A 602 20.76 9.72 -1.70
N ALA A 603 20.60 11.02 -1.76
CA ALA A 603 21.20 11.97 -0.85
C ALA A 603 20.18 13.06 -0.51
N ASP A 604 20.05 13.38 0.75
CA ASP A 604 19.25 14.45 1.30
C ASP A 604 20.13 15.20 2.30
N VAL A 605 20.50 16.44 1.95
CA VAL A 605 21.52 17.20 2.67
C VAL A 605 21.07 18.63 2.84
N GLY A 606 21.20 19.17 4.04
CA GLY A 606 20.85 20.56 4.31
C GLY A 606 20.60 20.86 5.78
N ASP A 607 19.87 21.93 5.99
CA ASP A 607 19.48 22.34 7.33
C ASP A 607 18.45 21.36 7.94
N GLY A 608 18.46 21.21 9.24
CA GLY A 608 17.48 20.40 9.96
C GLY A 608 17.34 20.88 11.41
N ILE A 609 16.21 20.59 12.02
CA ILE A 609 15.95 20.94 13.41
C ILE A 609 16.28 19.76 14.32
N TYR A 610 16.99 20.01 15.40
CA TYR A 610 17.05 19.11 16.52
C TYR A 610 15.83 19.35 17.41
N TYR A 611 14.87 18.41 17.38
CA TYR A 611 13.59 18.49 18.09
C TYR A 611 13.79 18.11 19.56
N ALA A 612 14.00 19.08 20.41
CA ALA A 612 14.08 18.86 21.85
C ALA A 612 12.80 19.35 22.54
N PRO A 613 12.52 18.87 23.80
CA PRO A 613 11.33 19.28 24.54
C PRO A 613 11.29 20.75 24.93
N THR A 614 12.42 21.43 24.89
CA THR A 614 12.55 22.84 25.30
C THR A 614 13.18 23.70 24.22
N ASP A 615 12.82 24.98 24.15
CA ASP A 615 13.44 25.95 23.23
C ASP A 615 14.96 26.10 23.45
N ALA A 616 15.43 25.93 24.67
CA ALA A 616 16.87 26.09 25.00
C ALA A 616 17.72 24.96 24.41
N GLU A 617 17.15 23.77 24.26
CA GLU A 617 17.82 22.57 23.77
C GLU A 617 17.60 22.36 22.28
N SER A 618 16.55 22.96 21.70
CA SER A 618 16.26 22.89 20.28
C SER A 618 17.14 23.86 19.48
N PHE A 619 17.66 23.44 18.34
CA PHE A 619 18.54 24.26 17.51
C PHE A 619 18.46 23.84 16.04
N LEU A 620 18.82 24.79 15.15
CA LEU A 620 19.05 24.51 13.75
C LEU A 620 20.45 23.90 13.61
N GLY A 621 20.51 22.76 12.95
CA GLY A 621 21.75 22.07 12.64
C GLY A 621 21.81 21.65 11.17
N TRP A 622 22.68 20.71 10.86
CA TRP A 622 22.92 20.19 9.53
C TRP A 622 22.62 18.69 9.50
N THR A 623 21.74 18.28 8.60
CA THR A 623 21.36 16.87 8.40
C THR A 623 21.95 16.35 7.09
N GLU A 624 22.38 15.10 7.12
CA GLU A 624 22.87 14.35 5.96
C GLU A 624 22.27 12.97 5.99
N THR A 625 21.41 12.66 5.03
CA THR A 625 20.88 11.32 4.84
C THR A 625 21.35 10.79 3.49
N TYR A 626 22.07 9.67 3.53
CA TYR A 626 22.49 8.95 2.34
C TYR A 626 21.81 7.59 2.33
N THR A 627 21.25 7.22 1.19
CA THR A 627 20.61 5.93 0.99
C THR A 627 21.22 5.21 -0.20
N GLY A 628 21.36 3.92 -0.10
CA GLY A 628 21.80 3.08 -1.19
C GLY A 628 21.10 1.74 -1.15
N SER A 629 20.63 1.26 -2.28
CA SER A 629 20.11 -0.09 -2.39
C SER A 629 20.57 -0.75 -3.69
N ALA A 630 20.72 -2.07 -3.62
CA ALA A 630 21.06 -2.89 -4.77
C ALA A 630 20.24 -4.18 -4.73
N THR A 631 19.47 -4.43 -5.79
CA THR A 631 18.87 -5.74 -6.01
C THR A 631 19.75 -6.53 -6.96
N VAL A 632 20.32 -7.62 -6.49
CA VAL A 632 21.24 -8.49 -7.25
C VAL A 632 20.56 -9.82 -7.52
N ARG A 633 20.52 -10.23 -8.80
CA ARG A 633 19.93 -11.50 -9.25
C ARG A 633 21.01 -12.34 -9.97
N PRO A 634 21.89 -13.06 -9.22
CA PRO A 634 22.98 -13.83 -9.81
C PRO A 634 22.47 -15.02 -10.63
N ALA A 635 21.30 -15.53 -10.27
CA ALA A 635 20.60 -16.61 -10.95
C ALA A 635 19.08 -16.36 -10.92
N PRO A 636 18.30 -16.95 -11.83
CA PRO A 636 16.84 -16.79 -11.84
C PRO A 636 16.13 -17.20 -10.55
N ARG A 637 16.79 -17.97 -9.68
CA ARG A 637 16.26 -18.49 -8.41
C ARG A 637 16.80 -17.78 -7.18
N MET A 638 17.66 -16.80 -7.35
CA MET A 638 18.31 -16.11 -6.24
C MET A 638 18.15 -14.60 -6.39
N THR A 639 17.64 -13.96 -5.37
CA THR A 639 17.56 -12.50 -5.24
C THR A 639 18.21 -12.08 -3.94
N ALA A 640 19.09 -11.10 -4.01
CA ALA A 640 19.68 -10.43 -2.86
C ALA A 640 19.34 -8.94 -2.94
N GLU A 641 18.64 -8.45 -1.94
CA GLU A 641 18.31 -7.05 -1.76
C GLU A 641 19.21 -6.49 -0.66
N LEU A 642 20.11 -5.61 -1.03
CA LEU A 642 21.05 -4.96 -0.14
C LEU A 642 20.59 -3.53 0.08
N SER A 643 20.58 -3.06 1.31
CA SER A 643 20.24 -1.68 1.66
C SER A 643 21.22 -1.12 2.67
N ALA A 644 21.57 0.13 2.53
CA ALA A 644 22.34 0.88 3.49
C ALA A 644 21.81 2.31 3.55
N SER A 645 21.51 2.79 4.74
CA SER A 645 21.07 4.15 4.98
C SER A 645 21.92 4.74 6.11
N ARG A 646 22.37 5.95 5.94
CA ARG A 646 23.08 6.72 6.97
C ARG A 646 22.32 7.98 7.24
N ASN A 647 22.05 8.28 8.48
CA ASN A 647 21.56 9.58 8.92
C ASN A 647 22.54 10.17 9.94
N ARG A 648 23.08 11.34 9.60
CA ARG A 648 23.98 12.11 10.45
C ARG A 648 23.38 13.47 10.71
N PHE A 649 23.40 13.87 11.95
CA PHE A 649 23.00 15.21 12.37
C PHE A 649 24.15 15.91 13.12
N SER A 650 24.44 17.17 12.78
CA SER A 650 25.56 17.95 13.30
C SER A 650 25.08 19.36 13.65
N ARG A 651 25.73 20.01 14.63
CA ARG A 651 25.43 21.42 14.95
C ARG A 651 25.87 22.40 13.86
N GLN A 652 26.91 22.03 13.14
CA GLN A 652 27.43 22.80 11.99
C GLN A 652 27.73 21.84 10.84
N PRO A 653 27.68 22.29 9.59
CA PRO A 653 28.02 21.46 8.45
C PRO A 653 29.36 20.74 8.66
N TRP A 654 29.32 19.41 8.63
CA TRP A 654 30.48 18.51 8.76
C TRP A 654 31.20 18.49 10.11
N HIS A 655 30.76 19.30 11.10
CA HIS A 655 31.39 19.43 12.40
C HIS A 655 30.40 19.31 13.56
N ASP A 656 30.90 18.95 14.74
CA ASP A 656 30.11 18.83 15.98
C ASP A 656 28.91 17.90 15.82
N THR A 657 29.21 16.63 15.53
CA THR A 657 28.21 15.58 15.30
C THR A 657 27.43 15.29 16.57
N VAL A 658 26.11 15.33 16.48
CA VAL A 658 25.16 14.98 17.53
C VAL A 658 24.88 13.48 17.52
N TYR A 659 24.59 12.95 16.31
CA TYR A 659 24.46 11.50 16.09
C TYR A 659 24.88 11.14 14.65
N ASP A 660 25.26 9.89 14.46
CA ASP A 660 25.62 9.30 13.17
C ASP A 660 25.19 7.84 13.19
N ILE A 661 24.09 7.53 12.50
CA ILE A 661 23.42 6.25 12.56
C ILE A 661 23.44 5.59 11.18
N TRP A 662 23.84 4.33 11.15
CA TRP A 662 23.75 3.47 9.99
C TRP A 662 22.71 2.40 10.20
N LEU A 663 21.83 2.23 9.21
CA LEU A 663 20.94 1.10 9.07
C LEU A 663 21.38 0.30 7.84
N VAL A 664 21.73 -0.95 8.02
CA VAL A 664 22.21 -1.82 6.93
C VAL A 664 21.39 -3.11 6.93
N GLY A 665 20.88 -3.51 5.78
CA GLY A 665 20.12 -4.73 5.61
C GLY A 665 20.58 -5.54 4.40
N ALA A 666 20.47 -6.87 4.47
CA ALA A 666 20.77 -7.77 3.36
C ALA A 666 19.74 -8.90 3.31
N LYS A 667 18.68 -8.74 2.52
CA LYS A 667 17.63 -9.76 2.35
C LYS A 667 17.98 -10.68 1.20
N CYS A 668 18.35 -11.93 1.50
CA CYS A 668 18.69 -12.95 0.51
C CYS A 668 17.58 -13.98 0.43
N THR A 669 16.98 -14.15 -0.76
CA THR A 669 15.95 -15.15 -1.02
C THR A 669 16.44 -16.17 -2.04
N TRP A 670 16.35 -17.44 -1.71
CA TRP A 670 16.60 -18.56 -2.62
C TRP A 670 15.31 -19.32 -2.88
N GLN A 671 14.80 -19.24 -4.09
CA GLN A 671 13.57 -19.89 -4.52
C GLN A 671 13.89 -21.25 -5.13
N PHE A 672 13.55 -22.36 -4.47
CA PHE A 672 13.73 -23.71 -4.97
C PHE A 672 12.69 -24.08 -6.02
N THR A 673 11.44 -23.78 -5.73
CA THR A 673 10.27 -23.93 -6.62
C THR A 673 9.37 -22.70 -6.45
N ARG A 674 8.31 -22.54 -7.22
CA ARG A 674 7.30 -21.46 -6.98
C ARG A 674 6.66 -21.51 -5.59
N ARG A 675 6.75 -22.64 -4.89
CA ARG A 675 6.11 -22.89 -3.59
C ARG A 675 7.09 -22.96 -2.42
N LEU A 676 8.37 -23.25 -2.66
CA LEU A 676 9.37 -23.48 -1.62
C LEU A 676 10.51 -22.50 -1.74
N TYR A 677 10.79 -21.76 -0.67
CA TYR A 677 11.90 -20.83 -0.59
C TYR A 677 12.54 -20.77 0.79
N VAL A 678 13.77 -20.28 0.82
CA VAL A 678 14.48 -19.86 2.02
C VAL A 678 14.83 -18.40 1.89
N ARG A 679 14.65 -17.66 2.97
CA ARG A 679 15.03 -16.25 3.09
C ARG A 679 15.87 -16.06 4.33
N VAL A 680 16.92 -15.22 4.24
CA VAL A 680 17.73 -14.77 5.35
C VAL A 680 17.82 -13.25 5.27
N TYR A 681 17.62 -12.57 6.39
CA TYR A 681 17.59 -11.13 6.44
C TYR A 681 18.34 -10.59 7.68
N PRO A 682 19.68 -10.50 7.65
CA PRO A 682 20.42 -9.75 8.66
C PRO A 682 20.21 -8.25 8.51
N GLN A 683 20.04 -7.57 9.65
CA GLN A 683 19.85 -6.13 9.75
C GLN A 683 20.73 -5.57 10.88
N VAL A 684 21.35 -4.43 10.64
CA VAL A 684 22.23 -3.75 11.62
C VAL A 684 21.71 -2.34 11.87
N ASP A 685 21.50 -2.00 13.13
CA ASP A 685 21.26 -0.65 13.61
C ASP A 685 22.46 -0.21 14.47
N SER A 686 23.27 0.70 13.93
CA SER A 686 24.45 1.19 14.64
C SER A 686 24.12 2.14 15.79
N GLY A 687 22.95 2.79 15.76
CA GLY A 687 22.47 3.69 16.81
C GLY A 687 22.13 2.92 18.08
N ARG A 688 21.45 1.81 17.92
CA ARG A 688 21.12 0.86 19.01
C ARG A 688 22.24 -0.14 19.30
N GLN A 689 23.27 -0.17 18.47
CA GLN A 689 24.35 -1.17 18.50
C GLN A 689 23.79 -2.61 18.42
N HIS A 690 22.76 -2.78 17.63
CA HIS A 690 21.98 -4.00 17.50
C HIS A 690 22.13 -4.64 16.11
N LEU A 691 22.18 -5.98 16.09
CA LEU A 691 22.11 -6.78 14.87
C LEU A 691 21.00 -7.81 15.04
N ASP A 692 20.02 -7.76 14.13
CA ASP A 692 19.00 -8.79 13.97
C ASP A 692 19.36 -9.71 12.83
N GLY A 693 19.13 -11.01 13.01
CA GLY A 693 19.29 -12.02 11.99
C GLY A 693 18.03 -12.86 11.85
N ASP A 694 17.24 -12.59 10.82
CA ASP A 694 16.02 -13.34 10.53
C ASP A 694 16.26 -14.42 9.49
N GLY A 695 15.68 -15.59 9.71
CA GLY A 695 15.66 -16.67 8.73
C GLY A 695 14.29 -17.31 8.62
N LEU A 696 13.88 -17.62 7.40
CA LEU A 696 12.57 -18.19 7.07
C LEU A 696 12.68 -19.27 6.02
N LEU A 697 12.14 -20.45 6.30
CA LEU A 697 11.77 -21.46 5.33
C LEU A 697 10.26 -21.35 5.09
N GLY A 698 9.86 -21.06 3.85
CA GLY A 698 8.48 -20.92 3.46
C GLY A 698 8.04 -21.97 2.44
N TYR A 699 6.94 -22.65 2.70
CA TYR A 699 6.25 -23.51 1.75
C TYR A 699 4.82 -23.03 1.57
N VAL A 700 4.55 -22.41 0.43
CA VAL A 700 3.27 -21.80 0.08
C VAL A 700 2.62 -22.61 -1.03
N VAL A 701 1.54 -23.31 -0.76
CA VAL A 701 0.79 -24.10 -1.76
C VAL A 701 -0.05 -23.14 -2.61
N HIS A 702 -0.81 -22.29 -1.97
CA HIS A 702 -1.59 -21.18 -2.49
C HIS A 702 -1.89 -20.24 -1.30
N PRO A 703 -2.39 -19.01 -1.53
CA PRO A 703 -2.83 -18.14 -0.44
C PRO A 703 -3.75 -18.86 0.55
N GLY A 704 -3.50 -18.71 1.84
CA GLY A 704 -4.22 -19.38 2.92
C GLY A 704 -3.78 -20.84 3.23
N THR A 705 -2.90 -21.45 2.43
CA THR A 705 -2.32 -22.78 2.74
C THR A 705 -0.80 -22.69 2.74
N VAL A 706 -0.23 -22.51 3.93
CA VAL A 706 1.18 -22.22 4.11
C VAL A 706 1.78 -23.01 5.27
N LEU A 707 3.07 -23.26 5.19
CA LEU A 707 3.92 -23.73 6.29
C LEU A 707 5.16 -22.86 6.36
N TYR A 708 5.39 -22.25 7.50
CA TYR A 708 6.55 -21.44 7.79
C TYR A 708 7.34 -22.00 8.97
N VAL A 709 8.65 -21.99 8.85
CA VAL A 709 9.58 -22.23 9.96
C VAL A 709 10.57 -21.10 9.95
N GLY A 710 10.60 -20.34 11.04
CA GLY A 710 11.46 -19.17 11.13
C GLY A 710 12.30 -19.16 12.39
N TRP A 711 13.38 -18.40 12.35
CA TRP A 711 14.21 -18.08 13.50
C TRP A 711 14.64 -16.62 13.43
N ASN A 712 14.87 -16.06 14.60
CA ASN A 712 15.44 -14.74 14.75
C ASN A 712 16.47 -14.79 15.88
N ASP A 713 17.65 -14.19 15.68
CA ASP A 713 18.70 -14.01 16.67
C ASP A 713 19.04 -12.52 16.78
N GLY A 714 18.89 -11.94 17.97
CA GLY A 714 19.30 -10.58 18.28
C GLY A 714 20.66 -10.55 18.98
N LEU A 715 21.55 -9.70 18.50
CA LEU A 715 22.90 -9.51 19.03
C LEU A 715 23.09 -8.04 19.40
N ASP A 716 23.45 -7.75 20.65
CA ASP A 716 23.76 -6.40 21.12
C ASP A 716 25.25 -6.24 21.44
N ARG A 717 25.77 -5.07 21.16
CA ARG A 717 27.11 -4.70 21.56
C ARG A 717 27.07 -4.00 22.92
N ILE A 718 27.49 -4.71 23.96
CA ILE A 718 27.51 -4.24 25.36
C ILE A 718 28.97 -4.24 25.85
N ASP A 719 29.44 -3.11 26.38
CA ASP A 719 30.84 -2.93 26.86
C ASP A 719 31.91 -3.31 25.81
N GLY A 720 31.59 -3.04 24.51
CA GLY A 720 32.48 -3.32 23.39
C GLY A 720 32.51 -4.77 22.93
N GLN A 721 31.77 -5.67 23.58
CA GLN A 721 31.62 -7.07 23.21
C GLN A 721 30.25 -7.36 22.60
N VAL A 722 30.19 -8.28 21.64
CA VAL A 722 28.93 -8.71 21.03
C VAL A 722 28.35 -9.87 21.84
N HIS A 723 27.14 -9.70 22.30
CA HIS A 723 26.39 -10.69 23.07
C HIS A 723 25.10 -11.07 22.34
N ALA A 724 24.79 -12.36 22.29
CA ALA A 724 23.45 -12.80 21.92
C ALA A 724 22.49 -12.46 23.07
N THR A 725 21.49 -11.62 22.79
CA THR A 725 20.56 -11.09 23.77
C THR A 725 19.15 -11.62 23.58
N SER A 726 18.77 -11.96 22.37
CA SER A 726 17.49 -12.58 22.08
C SER A 726 17.65 -13.73 21.08
N ARG A 727 16.74 -14.69 21.16
CA ARG A 727 16.61 -15.78 20.20
C ARG A 727 15.16 -16.22 20.15
N SER A 728 14.62 -16.37 18.97
CA SER A 728 13.29 -16.93 18.80
C SER A 728 13.22 -17.96 17.67
N TRP A 729 12.33 -18.91 17.82
CA TRP A 729 11.98 -19.89 16.81
C TRP A 729 10.47 -19.96 16.69
N PHE A 730 9.96 -19.97 15.47
CA PHE A 730 8.54 -20.17 15.27
C PHE A 730 8.26 -21.22 14.19
N VAL A 731 7.14 -21.89 14.36
CA VAL A 731 6.54 -22.75 13.35
C VAL A 731 5.09 -22.32 13.21
N LYS A 732 4.67 -22.10 11.99
CA LYS A 732 3.31 -21.69 11.66
C LYS A 732 2.78 -22.52 10.51
N ALA A 733 1.55 -22.99 10.63
CA ALA A 733 0.83 -23.65 9.56
C ALA A 733 -0.59 -23.10 9.47
N SER A 734 -1.06 -22.81 8.25
CA SER A 734 -2.45 -22.56 7.93
C SER A 734 -2.94 -23.44 6.79
N TYR A 735 -4.23 -23.67 6.73
CA TYR A 735 -4.85 -24.50 5.69
C TYR A 735 -6.20 -23.96 5.26
N LEU A 736 -6.29 -23.52 4.01
CA LEU A 736 -7.54 -23.02 3.44
C LEU A 736 -8.44 -24.16 2.99
N ILE A 737 -9.58 -24.31 3.66
CA ILE A 737 -10.64 -25.27 3.36
C ILE A 737 -11.71 -24.55 2.53
N GLN A 738 -11.97 -25.08 1.34
CA GLN A 738 -12.95 -24.56 0.39
C GLN A 738 -13.87 -25.71 -0.03
N PRO A 739 -14.94 -26.00 0.72
CA PRO A 739 -15.87 -27.11 0.42
C PRO A 739 -16.67 -26.92 -0.87
#